data_0abdcf505e0b18d003157ac958a0ead9
#
_entry.id   0abdcf505e0b18d003157ac958a0ead9
#
_cell.length_a   1.000
_cell.length_b   1.000
_cell.length_c   1.000
_cell.angle_alpha   90.00
_cell.angle_beta   90.00
_cell.angle_gamma   90.00
#
_symmetry.space_group_name_H-M   'P 1'
#
loop_
_entity.id
_entity.type
_entity.pdbx_description
1 polymer ?
#
loop_
_entity_poly.entity_id
_entity_poly.type
_entity_poly.pdbx_seq_one_letter_code
_entity_poly.pdbx_strand_id
1 'polypeptide(L)'
;MPAVSLIFPPLVWSAFDSVYPSTAVLSAFLKQHGIATTQDDLNDEFASFLIDGALLSRLGAGKVAHLNSGSVTAAAARWTQRNRRQLLDDQGRLLLRRGDGSDYRHVIEILSRPFFTDGGVGAQWRIDQVRHPGDTYVAFYEWCAIAKRLPTDVSLIGISVPMGPQLVPALLLADHLKRVRPDVPIVFGGPTLSLMDLADSDKLLASHPAVNCIVRYDGEFPLLKLARQALAGTWNPGAIAGVSYLDGRQTRHNAPEPGPNVNKLPPPDYPAPILSRKAEPTLAVIQARGCYWGKCDYCDFVELFDGSPAFRGRHPESFVDEIELLIDHTGIRRFRFITESIPPAFARRACELLLDRHVDLSWHSFAMVDRRFDRHLLALMVEAGCDHLVVGLETMNTRVLKLVHKSADRDENLRFLRDARDVGMRLTINLISDLPSTTYEEAEASLAEIRTMSDCFENLSVFSFEPTRSSKVGRSPERFGLIEAPASGSVGTAQYALNHYDSVDPAMTAAQRAEIHRQYRSFEAEIQRRNAARQSPDVRLDTGRPVRIPVEELDIVQTEDKLICTQLRTRQRVTVSGQAAQLLIPHISGDEFMLVTQEDSEVASDIACNLGKLRILVRAVRDGKEQRGKPKLPTGPTHSG
;
A
#
# COMPACT_ATOMS: atom_id res chain seq x y z
N MET A 1 -11.64 -32.57 9.04
CA MET A 1 -12.11 -32.66 7.62
C MET A 1 -11.04 -32.01 6.77
N PRO A 2 -10.66 -32.63 5.66
CA PRO A 2 -9.62 -32.10 4.81
C PRO A 2 -9.95 -30.65 4.39
N ALA A 3 -8.97 -29.79 4.44
CA ALA A 3 -9.15 -28.36 4.29
C ALA A 3 -8.32 -27.80 3.13
N VAL A 4 -8.78 -26.68 2.60
CA VAL A 4 -8.00 -25.80 1.73
C VAL A 4 -7.38 -24.72 2.59
N SER A 5 -6.06 -24.55 2.53
CA SER A 5 -5.37 -23.45 3.21
C SER A 5 -5.15 -22.30 2.24
N LEU A 6 -5.63 -21.11 2.60
CA LEU A 6 -5.49 -19.88 1.82
C LEU A 6 -4.49 -18.95 2.51
N ILE A 7 -3.45 -18.55 1.80
CA ILE A 7 -2.37 -17.74 2.38
C ILE A 7 -2.18 -16.44 1.58
N PHE A 8 -2.11 -15.35 2.30
CA PHE A 8 -1.72 -14.04 1.79
C PHE A 8 -0.25 -13.77 2.15
N PRO A 9 0.67 -13.70 1.16
CA PRO A 9 2.09 -13.49 1.42
C PRO A 9 2.39 -12.05 1.86
N PRO A 10 3.59 -11.78 2.41
CA PRO A 10 3.94 -10.45 2.91
C PRO A 10 3.85 -9.33 1.86
N LEU A 11 3.25 -8.19 2.25
CA LEU A 11 3.21 -6.95 1.48
C LEU A 11 3.31 -5.74 2.41
N VAL A 12 4.50 -5.37 2.80
CA VAL A 12 4.74 -4.50 3.96
C VAL A 12 4.43 -3.03 3.74
N TRP A 13 4.34 -2.55 2.53
CA TRP A 13 4.03 -1.12 2.31
C TRP A 13 2.54 -0.79 2.29
N SER A 14 1.65 -1.78 2.34
CA SER A 14 0.20 -1.57 2.37
C SER A 14 -0.29 -1.29 3.79
N ALA A 15 -1.53 -0.85 3.90
CA ALA A 15 -2.17 -0.60 5.17
C ALA A 15 -2.17 -1.87 6.06
N PHE A 16 -1.46 -1.81 7.19
CA PHE A 16 -1.39 -2.93 8.14
C PHE A 16 -2.67 -3.11 8.94
N ASP A 17 -3.54 -2.11 8.96
CA ASP A 17 -4.85 -2.12 9.57
C ASP A 17 -5.92 -2.77 8.68
N SER A 18 -5.67 -2.89 7.38
CA SER A 18 -6.61 -3.46 6.40
C SER A 18 -6.33 -4.93 6.14
N VAL A 19 -7.38 -5.75 6.12
CA VAL A 19 -7.30 -7.14 5.65
C VAL A 19 -7.52 -7.16 4.15
N TYR A 20 -6.62 -7.78 3.39
CA TYR A 20 -6.80 -7.92 1.95
C TYR A 20 -7.94 -8.93 1.67
N PRO A 21 -8.93 -8.62 0.81
CA PRO A 21 -10.17 -9.40 0.74
C PRO A 21 -10.04 -10.75 0.05
N SER A 22 -8.96 -11.03 -0.68
CA SER A 22 -8.89 -12.21 -1.56
C SER A 22 -9.11 -13.53 -0.83
N THR A 23 -8.41 -13.78 0.28
CA THR A 23 -8.55 -15.01 1.05
C THR A 23 -9.91 -15.09 1.73
N ALA A 24 -10.44 -13.98 2.22
CA ALA A 24 -11.74 -13.92 2.88
C ALA A 24 -12.90 -14.23 1.91
N VAL A 25 -12.86 -13.68 0.70
CA VAL A 25 -13.87 -13.94 -0.36
C VAL A 25 -13.80 -15.39 -0.84
N LEU A 26 -12.59 -15.89 -1.13
CA LEU A 26 -12.40 -17.27 -1.59
C LEU A 26 -12.77 -18.28 -0.50
N SER A 27 -12.44 -18.01 0.76
CA SER A 27 -12.84 -18.83 1.90
C SER A 27 -14.37 -18.91 2.02
N ALA A 28 -15.04 -17.76 2.02
CA ALA A 28 -16.50 -17.72 2.09
C ALA A 28 -17.16 -18.52 0.93
N PHE A 29 -16.64 -18.34 -0.29
CA PHE A 29 -17.14 -19.04 -1.46
C PHE A 29 -16.92 -20.56 -1.36
N LEU A 30 -15.76 -21.02 -0.94
CA LEU A 30 -15.47 -22.45 -0.75
C LEU A 30 -16.35 -23.06 0.36
N LYS A 31 -16.52 -22.35 1.49
CA LYS A 31 -17.39 -22.77 2.60
C LYS A 31 -18.85 -22.90 2.18
N GLN A 32 -19.36 -21.96 1.36
CA GLN A 32 -20.69 -22.02 0.78
C GLN A 32 -20.90 -23.33 -0.05
N HIS A 33 -19.82 -23.85 -0.62
CA HIS A 33 -19.82 -25.09 -1.40
C HIS A 33 -19.39 -26.35 -0.59
N GLY A 34 -19.39 -26.25 0.75
CA GLY A 34 -19.12 -27.38 1.65
C GLY A 34 -17.65 -27.74 1.81
N ILE A 35 -16.71 -26.85 1.41
CA ILE A 35 -15.26 -27.07 1.54
C ILE A 35 -14.75 -26.29 2.76
N ALA A 36 -14.15 -27.01 3.71
CA ALA A 36 -13.49 -26.40 4.86
C ALA A 36 -12.25 -25.62 4.43
N THR A 37 -12.03 -24.44 5.04
CA THR A 37 -10.89 -23.58 4.73
C THR A 37 -10.21 -23.08 5.98
N THR A 38 -8.88 -22.86 5.88
CA THR A 38 -8.10 -22.04 6.81
C THR A 38 -7.54 -20.83 6.08
N GLN A 39 -7.24 -19.76 6.82
CA GLN A 39 -6.68 -18.55 6.24
C GLN A 39 -5.51 -18.07 7.09
N ASP A 40 -4.43 -17.64 6.42
CA ASP A 40 -3.29 -16.97 7.01
C ASP A 40 -2.97 -15.67 6.25
N ASP A 41 -2.94 -14.56 6.99
CA ASP A 41 -2.43 -13.28 6.51
C ASP A 41 -1.03 -13.07 7.10
N LEU A 42 -0.01 -13.19 6.25
CA LEU A 42 1.38 -13.06 6.65
C LEU A 42 1.88 -11.61 6.63
N ASN A 43 1.05 -10.65 6.22
CA ASN A 43 1.45 -9.25 6.11
C ASN A 43 1.73 -8.62 7.48
N ASP A 44 0.79 -8.76 8.43
CA ASP A 44 0.96 -8.25 9.79
C ASP A 44 2.09 -8.94 10.54
N GLU A 45 2.22 -10.24 10.32
CA GLU A 45 3.27 -11.02 10.97
C GLU A 45 4.65 -10.62 10.46
N PHE A 46 4.75 -10.29 9.16
CA PHE A 46 6.00 -9.78 8.60
C PHE A 46 6.34 -8.39 9.16
N ALA A 47 5.35 -7.51 9.31
CA ALA A 47 5.55 -6.22 9.96
C ALA A 47 6.02 -6.39 11.43
N SER A 48 5.44 -7.36 12.15
CA SER A 48 5.86 -7.72 13.51
C SER A 48 7.28 -8.31 13.54
N PHE A 49 7.63 -9.12 12.55
CA PHE A 49 8.99 -9.65 12.38
C PHE A 49 10.01 -8.55 12.11
N LEU A 50 9.67 -7.51 11.33
CA LEU A 50 10.56 -6.38 11.05
C LEU A 50 10.94 -5.59 12.32
N ILE A 51 10.12 -5.64 13.36
CA ILE A 51 10.42 -5.03 14.67
C ILE A 51 10.92 -6.05 15.70
N ASP A 52 11.25 -7.27 15.27
CA ASP A 52 11.90 -8.27 16.13
C ASP A 52 13.30 -7.82 16.53
N GLY A 53 13.64 -7.99 17.80
CA GLY A 53 14.90 -7.49 18.36
C GLY A 53 16.14 -8.07 17.69
N ALA A 54 16.12 -9.35 17.30
CA ALA A 54 17.26 -10.01 16.67
C ALA A 54 17.46 -9.47 15.23
N LEU A 55 16.37 -9.29 14.47
CA LEU A 55 16.43 -8.70 13.14
C LEU A 55 16.87 -7.23 13.20
N LEU A 56 16.31 -6.43 14.11
CA LEU A 56 16.69 -5.04 14.30
C LEU A 56 18.18 -4.87 14.63
N SER A 57 18.73 -5.73 15.49
CA SER A 57 20.15 -5.72 15.82
C SER A 57 21.03 -6.00 14.59
N ARG A 58 20.65 -6.94 13.73
CA ARG A 58 21.36 -7.26 12.48
C ARG A 58 21.25 -6.12 11.46
N LEU A 59 20.07 -5.55 11.26
CA LEU A 59 19.83 -4.40 10.37
C LEU A 59 20.61 -3.16 10.86
N GLY A 60 20.53 -2.86 12.16
CA GLY A 60 21.23 -1.73 12.77
C GLY A 60 22.75 -1.80 12.66
N ALA A 61 23.30 -3.01 12.66
CA ALA A 61 24.73 -3.27 12.45
C ALA A 61 25.14 -3.34 10.96
N GLY A 62 24.19 -3.24 10.02
CA GLY A 62 24.43 -3.44 8.59
C GLY A 62 24.85 -4.88 8.22
N LYS A 63 24.50 -5.87 9.05
CA LYS A 63 24.94 -7.27 8.96
C LYS A 63 23.84 -8.22 8.49
N VAL A 64 22.94 -7.79 7.64
CA VAL A 64 21.96 -8.71 7.03
C VAL A 64 22.52 -9.17 5.70
N ALA A 65 22.86 -10.46 5.61
CA ALA A 65 23.38 -11.05 4.37
C ALA A 65 22.40 -10.81 3.22
N HIS A 66 22.91 -10.46 2.07
CA HIS A 66 22.16 -10.20 0.83
C HIS A 66 21.22 -8.99 0.82
N LEU A 67 21.13 -8.23 1.94
CA LEU A 67 20.39 -6.99 1.99
C LEU A 67 21.35 -5.81 2.07
N ASN A 68 21.31 -4.94 1.08
CA ASN A 68 22.03 -3.66 1.17
C ASN A 68 21.24 -2.74 2.12
N SER A 69 21.43 -2.92 3.44
CA SER A 69 20.84 -2.03 4.42
C SER A 69 21.55 -0.68 4.33
N GLY A 70 20.97 0.25 3.58
CA GLY A 70 21.45 1.62 3.53
C GLY A 70 21.49 2.26 4.93
N SER A 71 22.26 3.33 5.06
CA SER A 71 22.41 4.05 6.34
C SER A 71 21.09 4.46 7.00
N VAL A 72 20.05 4.72 6.19
CA VAL A 72 18.71 5.09 6.68
C VAL A 72 17.98 3.88 7.28
N THR A 73 18.09 2.69 6.66
CA THR A 73 17.52 1.46 7.21
C THR A 73 18.19 1.06 8.54
N ALA A 74 19.52 1.18 8.61
CA ALA A 74 20.24 0.91 9.84
C ALA A 74 19.86 1.90 10.96
N ALA A 75 19.66 3.17 10.62
CA ALA A 75 19.18 4.18 11.56
C ALA A 75 17.76 3.86 12.05
N ALA A 76 16.85 3.50 11.14
CA ALA A 76 15.49 3.09 11.49
C ALA A 76 15.49 1.86 12.42
N ALA A 77 16.36 0.88 12.15
CA ALA A 77 16.48 -0.30 13.00
C ALA A 77 16.94 0.03 14.42
N ARG A 78 17.97 0.88 14.57
CA ARG A 78 18.44 1.33 15.90
C ARG A 78 17.38 2.15 16.63
N TRP A 79 16.72 3.08 15.94
CA TRP A 79 15.64 3.86 16.52
C TRP A 79 14.50 2.95 16.99
N THR A 80 14.03 2.02 16.14
CA THR A 80 12.97 1.07 16.47
C THR A 80 13.35 0.20 17.66
N GLN A 81 14.59 -0.24 17.75
CA GLN A 81 15.06 -1.04 18.89
C GLN A 81 14.92 -0.30 20.23
N ARG A 82 15.20 1.01 20.25
CA ARG A 82 15.04 1.85 21.45
C ARG A 82 13.58 2.23 21.73
N ASN A 83 12.80 2.45 20.67
CA ASN A 83 11.46 3.03 20.74
C ASN A 83 10.33 2.02 20.41
N ARG A 84 10.61 0.71 20.48
CA ARG A 84 9.67 -0.34 20.07
C ARG A 84 8.27 -0.20 20.67
N ARG A 85 8.18 0.25 21.90
CA ARG A 85 6.90 0.42 22.62
C ARG A 85 6.00 1.48 21.97
N GLN A 86 6.57 2.44 21.24
CA GLN A 86 5.79 3.46 20.54
C GLN A 86 5.05 2.91 19.32
N LEU A 87 5.47 1.76 18.78
CA LEU A 87 4.84 1.12 17.63
C LEU A 87 3.78 0.09 18.04
N LEU A 88 3.59 -0.14 19.33
CA LEU A 88 2.69 -1.16 19.85
C LEU A 88 1.60 -0.55 20.71
N ASP A 89 0.42 -1.17 20.70
CA ASP A 89 -0.63 -0.90 21.68
C ASP A 89 -0.35 -1.59 23.03
N ASP A 90 -1.25 -1.42 24.00
CA ASP A 90 -1.13 -2.00 25.36
C ASP A 90 -1.20 -3.54 25.34
N GLN A 91 -1.70 -4.15 24.27
CA GLN A 91 -1.77 -5.60 24.08
C GLN A 91 -0.58 -6.14 23.28
N GLY A 92 0.37 -5.28 22.90
CA GLY A 92 1.54 -5.63 22.12
C GLY A 92 1.26 -5.83 20.62
N ARG A 93 0.11 -5.38 20.11
CA ARG A 93 -0.23 -5.38 18.68
C ARG A 93 0.34 -4.14 18.01
N LEU A 94 0.69 -4.28 16.72
CA LEU A 94 1.23 -3.18 15.95
C LEU A 94 0.19 -2.04 15.81
N LEU A 95 0.53 -0.87 16.34
CA LEU A 95 -0.28 0.35 16.28
C LEU A 95 0.59 1.50 15.76
N LEU A 96 0.60 1.68 14.46
CA LEU A 96 1.48 2.63 13.77
C LEU A 96 0.88 4.03 13.65
N ARG A 97 -0.43 4.17 13.75
CA ARG A 97 -1.14 5.45 13.76
C ARG A 97 -1.88 5.59 15.08
N ARG A 98 -1.67 6.70 15.78
CA ARG A 98 -2.25 6.94 17.10
C ARG A 98 -3.22 8.13 17.08
N GLY A 99 -4.16 8.13 18.00
CA GLY A 99 -5.13 9.22 18.16
C GLY A 99 -4.54 10.57 18.57
N ASP A 100 -3.27 10.59 19.03
CA ASP A 100 -2.51 11.81 19.32
C ASP A 100 -1.85 12.43 18.06
N GLY A 101 -2.07 11.84 16.89
CA GLY A 101 -1.53 12.27 15.61
C GLY A 101 -0.18 11.62 15.23
N SER A 102 0.43 10.81 16.10
CA SER A 102 1.66 10.08 15.76
C SER A 102 1.42 9.05 14.66
N ASP A 103 2.32 8.99 13.66
CA ASP A 103 2.23 8.06 12.53
C ASP A 103 3.62 7.47 12.22
N TYR A 104 3.82 6.21 12.58
CA TYR A 104 5.09 5.48 12.45
C TYR A 104 5.12 4.52 11.23
N ARG A 105 4.13 4.56 10.34
CA ARG A 105 4.07 3.67 9.16
C ARG A 105 5.33 3.78 8.31
N HIS A 106 5.87 4.99 8.15
CA HIS A 106 7.11 5.22 7.40
C HIS A 106 8.34 4.50 8.00
N VAL A 107 8.37 4.25 9.31
CA VAL A 107 9.45 3.49 9.95
C VAL A 107 9.44 2.03 9.45
N ILE A 108 8.26 1.40 9.46
CA ILE A 108 8.11 0.04 8.93
C ILE A 108 8.41 0.00 7.42
N GLU A 109 7.98 1.01 6.69
CA GLU A 109 8.30 1.17 5.27
C GLU A 109 9.81 1.22 5.00
N ILE A 110 10.57 1.97 5.81
CA ILE A 110 12.03 2.01 5.72
C ILE A 110 12.64 0.65 6.06
N LEU A 111 12.17 0.00 7.13
CA LEU A 111 12.66 -1.32 7.55
C LEU A 111 12.37 -2.41 6.50
N SER A 112 11.27 -2.29 5.78
CA SER A 112 10.88 -3.25 4.75
C SER A 112 11.60 -3.06 3.42
N ARG A 113 12.08 -1.85 3.12
CA ARG A 113 12.69 -1.52 1.82
C ARG A 113 13.75 -2.51 1.34
N PRO A 114 14.72 -2.93 2.17
CA PRO A 114 15.74 -3.87 1.71
C PRO A 114 15.18 -5.19 1.18
N PHE A 115 13.99 -5.58 1.64
CA PHE A 115 13.34 -6.83 1.22
C PHE A 115 12.68 -6.72 -0.16
N PHE A 116 12.26 -5.53 -0.56
CA PHE A 116 11.47 -5.30 -1.79
C PHE A 116 12.24 -4.57 -2.89
N THR A 117 13.24 -3.74 -2.54
CA THR A 117 13.94 -2.90 -3.52
C THR A 117 15.41 -3.22 -3.68
N ASP A 118 16.13 -3.52 -2.58
CA ASP A 118 17.59 -3.61 -2.59
C ASP A 118 18.10 -5.04 -2.34
N GLY A 119 17.23 -5.94 -1.95
CA GLY A 119 17.59 -7.27 -1.46
C GLY A 119 17.70 -8.36 -2.52
N GLY A 120 18.05 -8.04 -3.74
CA GLY A 120 18.08 -9.00 -4.83
C GLY A 120 16.77 -9.07 -5.63
N VAL A 121 15.75 -8.36 -5.19
CA VAL A 121 14.56 -8.02 -5.97
C VAL A 121 14.74 -6.59 -6.50
N GLY A 122 15.94 -6.26 -6.93
CA GLY A 122 16.25 -5.00 -7.61
C GLY A 122 15.50 -4.91 -8.94
N ALA A 123 15.50 -3.74 -9.54
CA ALA A 123 14.81 -3.42 -10.78
C ALA A 123 15.02 -4.40 -11.97
N GLN A 124 15.73 -5.48 -11.80
CA GLN A 124 16.15 -6.41 -12.87
C GLN A 124 16.25 -7.87 -12.40
N TRP A 125 15.30 -8.36 -11.60
CA TRP A 125 15.28 -9.79 -11.33
C TRP A 125 14.58 -10.56 -12.48
N ARG A 126 15.01 -11.78 -12.69
CA ARG A 126 14.40 -12.68 -13.69
C ARG A 126 13.64 -13.79 -12.97
N ILE A 127 12.45 -14.13 -13.45
CA ILE A 127 11.59 -15.17 -12.86
C ILE A 127 12.34 -16.50 -12.70
N ASP A 128 13.21 -16.83 -13.64
CA ASP A 128 14.02 -18.06 -13.65
C ASP A 128 15.24 -18.01 -12.69
N GLN A 129 15.55 -16.87 -12.12
CA GLN A 129 16.72 -16.65 -11.26
C GLN A 129 16.37 -16.52 -9.76
N VAL A 130 15.09 -16.53 -9.38
CA VAL A 130 14.66 -16.50 -7.98
C VAL A 130 14.95 -17.84 -7.33
N ARG A 131 16.21 -18.11 -7.03
CA ARG A 131 16.59 -19.40 -6.44
C ARG A 131 16.95 -19.34 -4.96
N HIS A 132 17.24 -18.27 -4.36
CA HIS A 132 17.47 -18.01 -2.93
C HIS A 132 17.81 -16.53 -2.73
N PRO A 133 16.91 -15.59 -2.77
CA PRO A 133 17.18 -14.27 -2.24
C PRO A 133 17.17 -14.43 -0.73
N GLY A 134 18.33 -14.58 -0.19
CA GLY A 134 18.64 -14.42 1.20
C GLY A 134 17.76 -15.13 2.23
N ASP A 135 18.39 -15.51 3.28
CA ASP A 135 17.86 -16.19 4.45
C ASP A 135 16.65 -15.50 5.13
N THR A 136 16.29 -14.28 4.73
CA THR A 136 15.41 -13.45 5.55
C THR A 136 13.95 -13.83 5.43
N TYR A 137 13.43 -14.14 4.22
CA TYR A 137 12.05 -14.65 4.10
C TYR A 137 11.94 -16.06 4.66
N VAL A 138 12.96 -16.89 4.47
CA VAL A 138 13.01 -18.22 5.08
C VAL A 138 13.01 -18.11 6.60
N ALA A 139 13.85 -17.24 7.16
CA ALA A 139 13.88 -16.96 8.59
C ALA A 139 12.52 -16.42 9.12
N PHE A 140 11.83 -15.60 8.33
CA PHE A 140 10.48 -15.17 8.66
C PHE A 140 9.48 -16.33 8.67
N TYR A 141 9.49 -17.23 7.67
CA TYR A 141 8.57 -18.37 7.63
C TYR A 141 8.83 -19.38 8.75
N GLU A 142 10.08 -19.50 9.19
CA GLU A 142 10.45 -20.27 10.39
C GLU A 142 9.98 -19.57 11.67
N TRP A 143 10.19 -18.26 11.76
CA TRP A 143 9.78 -17.43 12.90
C TRP A 143 8.26 -17.47 13.11
N CYS A 144 7.46 -17.27 12.07
CA CYS A 144 6.00 -17.34 12.13
C CYS A 144 5.45 -18.77 12.15
N ALA A 145 6.33 -19.78 11.95
CA ALA A 145 6.01 -21.21 11.95
C ALA A 145 4.83 -21.60 11.05
N ILE A 146 4.70 -20.95 9.87
CA ILE A 146 3.55 -21.13 8.96
C ILE A 146 3.31 -22.61 8.59
N ALA A 147 4.36 -23.37 8.37
CA ALA A 147 4.24 -24.79 8.02
C ALA A 147 3.57 -25.64 9.11
N LYS A 148 3.72 -25.25 10.40
CA LYS A 148 3.09 -25.94 11.55
C LYS A 148 1.62 -25.58 11.73
N ARG A 149 1.16 -24.48 11.11
CA ARG A 149 -0.24 -24.04 11.17
C ARG A 149 -1.12 -24.70 10.12
N LEU A 150 -0.51 -25.28 9.09
CA LEU A 150 -1.28 -26.03 8.11
C LEU A 150 -2.02 -27.20 8.77
N PRO A 151 -3.31 -27.42 8.45
CA PRO A 151 -4.02 -28.60 8.89
C PRO A 151 -3.28 -29.87 8.49
N THR A 152 -3.31 -30.90 9.34
CA THR A 152 -2.65 -32.19 9.07
C THR A 152 -3.21 -32.86 7.82
N ASP A 153 -4.48 -32.63 7.54
CA ASP A 153 -5.26 -33.16 6.40
C ASP A 153 -5.48 -32.11 5.30
N VAL A 154 -4.63 -31.08 5.20
CA VAL A 154 -4.70 -30.10 4.11
C VAL A 154 -4.53 -30.80 2.77
N SER A 155 -5.44 -30.53 1.83
CA SER A 155 -5.46 -31.15 0.50
C SER A 155 -5.06 -30.19 -0.62
N LEU A 156 -5.12 -28.88 -0.38
CA LEU A 156 -4.73 -27.83 -1.32
C LEU A 156 -4.24 -26.59 -0.57
N ILE A 157 -3.20 -25.95 -1.08
CA ILE A 157 -2.73 -24.65 -0.60
C ILE A 157 -2.92 -23.63 -1.73
N GLY A 158 -3.70 -22.58 -1.46
CA GLY A 158 -3.87 -21.42 -2.35
C GLY A 158 -3.08 -20.22 -1.85
N ILE A 159 -2.23 -19.66 -2.68
CA ILE A 159 -1.45 -18.45 -2.36
C ILE A 159 -1.92 -17.30 -3.26
N SER A 160 -2.40 -16.22 -2.65
CA SER A 160 -2.88 -15.03 -3.37
C SER A 160 -1.77 -14.02 -3.55
N VAL A 161 -1.42 -13.68 -4.79
CA VAL A 161 -0.35 -12.75 -5.16
C VAL A 161 -0.93 -11.53 -5.88
N PRO A 162 -1.49 -10.56 -5.16
CA PRO A 162 -2.11 -9.39 -5.80
C PRO A 162 -1.12 -8.37 -6.34
N MET A 163 0.09 -8.32 -5.81
CA MET A 163 1.08 -7.29 -6.15
C MET A 163 2.39 -7.92 -6.60
N GLY A 164 3.05 -7.30 -7.61
CA GLY A 164 4.32 -7.79 -8.16
C GLY A 164 5.39 -8.12 -7.12
N PRO A 165 5.68 -7.24 -6.14
CA PRO A 165 6.66 -7.50 -5.09
C PRO A 165 6.36 -8.70 -4.20
N GLN A 166 5.12 -9.18 -4.15
CA GLN A 166 4.77 -10.38 -3.40
C GLN A 166 5.13 -11.70 -4.11
N LEU A 167 5.48 -11.64 -5.39
CA LEU A 167 5.78 -12.88 -6.13
C LEU A 167 6.99 -13.60 -5.55
N VAL A 168 8.08 -12.89 -5.25
CA VAL A 168 9.28 -13.51 -4.66
C VAL A 168 8.99 -14.14 -3.30
N PRO A 169 8.43 -13.44 -2.29
CA PRO A 169 8.06 -14.09 -1.05
C PRO A 169 7.08 -15.24 -1.24
N ALA A 170 6.12 -15.16 -2.19
CA ALA A 170 5.21 -16.26 -2.47
C ALA A 170 5.93 -17.52 -3.01
N LEU A 171 6.89 -17.35 -3.92
CA LEU A 171 7.70 -18.47 -4.45
C LEU A 171 8.53 -19.14 -3.35
N LEU A 172 9.19 -18.34 -2.50
CA LEU A 172 9.95 -18.84 -1.35
C LEU A 172 9.05 -19.54 -0.31
N LEU A 173 7.83 -19.02 -0.12
CA LEU A 173 6.82 -19.66 0.72
C LEU A 173 6.42 -21.02 0.14
N ALA A 174 6.15 -21.10 -1.16
CA ALA A 174 5.81 -22.36 -1.81
C ALA A 174 6.92 -23.40 -1.65
N ASP A 175 8.18 -23.01 -1.87
CA ASP A 175 9.33 -23.88 -1.65
C ASP A 175 9.46 -24.33 -0.18
N HIS A 176 9.21 -23.40 0.77
CA HIS A 176 9.23 -23.73 2.20
C HIS A 176 8.13 -24.74 2.58
N LEU A 177 6.92 -24.55 2.07
CA LEU A 177 5.79 -25.42 2.34
C LEU A 177 5.94 -26.79 1.68
N LYS A 178 6.49 -26.86 0.46
CA LYS A 178 6.75 -28.13 -0.25
C LYS A 178 7.77 -29.02 0.45
N ARG A 179 8.72 -28.47 1.19
CA ARG A 179 9.65 -29.28 2.01
C ARG A 179 8.95 -30.05 3.12
N VAL A 180 7.85 -29.51 3.65
CA VAL A 180 7.07 -30.11 4.75
C VAL A 180 5.88 -30.91 4.24
N ARG A 181 5.26 -30.45 3.14
CA ARG A 181 4.07 -31.08 2.53
C ARG A 181 4.29 -31.29 1.03
N PRO A 182 5.19 -32.23 0.64
CA PRO A 182 5.56 -32.45 -0.77
C PRO A 182 4.38 -32.86 -1.65
N ASP A 183 3.43 -33.60 -1.11
CA ASP A 183 2.29 -34.18 -1.86
C ASP A 183 1.12 -33.22 -2.04
N VAL A 184 1.08 -32.09 -1.28
CA VAL A 184 -0.03 -31.16 -1.34
C VAL A 184 0.18 -30.19 -2.51
N PRO A 185 -0.79 -30.08 -3.45
CA PRO A 185 -0.68 -29.12 -4.53
C PRO A 185 -0.74 -27.68 -4.01
N ILE A 186 0.11 -26.81 -4.60
CA ILE A 186 0.15 -25.38 -4.33
C ILE A 186 -0.30 -24.63 -5.57
N VAL A 187 -1.30 -23.78 -5.42
CA VAL A 187 -1.93 -22.99 -6.47
C VAL A 187 -1.69 -21.53 -6.23
N PHE A 188 -1.19 -20.84 -7.24
CA PHE A 188 -1.05 -19.39 -7.21
C PHE A 188 -2.21 -18.72 -7.94
N GLY A 189 -2.62 -17.54 -7.46
CA GLY A 189 -3.61 -16.69 -8.11
C GLY A 189 -3.44 -15.25 -7.69
N GLY A 190 -4.25 -14.37 -8.28
CA GLY A 190 -4.27 -12.94 -7.97
C GLY A 190 -3.91 -12.05 -9.15
N PRO A 191 -4.12 -10.73 -9.02
CA PRO A 191 -3.96 -9.74 -10.09
C PRO A 191 -2.61 -9.78 -10.80
N THR A 192 -1.51 -9.89 -10.07
CA THR A 192 -0.16 -9.97 -10.65
C THR A 192 -0.02 -11.08 -11.68
N LEU A 193 -0.58 -12.26 -11.38
CA LEU A 193 -0.49 -13.43 -12.25
C LEU A 193 -1.49 -13.35 -13.41
N SER A 194 -2.61 -12.63 -13.22
CA SER A 194 -3.59 -12.40 -14.28
C SER A 194 -3.05 -11.48 -15.38
N LEU A 195 -2.26 -10.48 -14.99
CA LEU A 195 -1.63 -9.51 -15.91
C LEU A 195 -0.25 -9.96 -16.42
N MET A 196 0.32 -11.03 -15.86
CA MET A 196 1.61 -11.58 -16.29
C MET A 196 1.51 -12.10 -17.71
N ASP A 197 2.51 -11.83 -18.53
CA ASP A 197 2.62 -12.39 -19.87
C ASP A 197 2.67 -13.93 -19.83
N LEU A 198 2.07 -14.59 -20.81
CA LEU A 198 2.06 -16.05 -20.88
C LEU A 198 3.47 -16.63 -20.92
N ALA A 199 4.40 -16.00 -21.65
CA ALA A 199 5.79 -16.41 -21.69
C ALA A 199 6.50 -16.34 -20.32
N ASP A 200 6.12 -15.41 -19.45
CA ASP A 200 6.66 -15.33 -18.11
C ASP A 200 5.97 -16.33 -17.16
N SER A 201 4.69 -16.62 -17.40
CA SER A 201 4.00 -17.74 -16.72
C SER A 201 4.65 -19.10 -17.09
N ASP A 202 5.08 -19.29 -18.34
CA ASP A 202 5.84 -20.46 -18.79
C ASP A 202 7.15 -20.62 -18.01
N LYS A 203 7.93 -19.53 -17.94
CA LYS A 203 9.20 -19.50 -17.18
C LYS A 203 8.98 -19.79 -15.70
N LEU A 204 7.93 -19.19 -15.10
CA LEU A 204 7.61 -19.39 -13.71
C LEU A 204 7.31 -20.87 -13.42
N LEU A 205 6.38 -21.46 -14.16
CA LEU A 205 5.99 -22.86 -13.96
C LEU A 205 7.14 -23.84 -14.25
N ALA A 206 7.98 -23.56 -15.25
CA ALA A 206 9.15 -24.39 -15.57
C ALA A 206 10.25 -24.30 -14.52
N SER A 207 10.44 -23.13 -13.90
CA SER A 207 11.56 -22.86 -12.97
C SER A 207 11.21 -23.11 -11.51
N HIS A 208 9.93 -23.13 -11.14
CA HIS A 208 9.44 -23.26 -9.77
C HIS A 208 8.48 -24.45 -9.60
N PRO A 209 8.98 -25.69 -9.51
CA PRO A 209 8.17 -26.90 -9.43
C PRO A 209 7.30 -26.98 -8.16
N ALA A 210 7.55 -26.14 -7.17
CA ALA A 210 6.67 -26.00 -6.00
C ALA A 210 5.29 -25.46 -6.36
N VAL A 211 5.16 -24.69 -7.47
CA VAL A 211 3.90 -24.14 -7.97
C VAL A 211 3.28 -25.13 -8.95
N ASN A 212 2.17 -25.75 -8.58
CA ASN A 212 1.51 -26.76 -9.40
C ASN A 212 0.68 -26.17 -10.54
N CYS A 213 0.06 -25.02 -10.32
CA CYS A 213 -0.65 -24.28 -11.36
C CYS A 213 -0.91 -22.83 -10.94
N ILE A 214 -1.26 -22.01 -11.92
CA ILE A 214 -1.64 -20.59 -11.77
C ILE A 214 -3.10 -20.45 -12.17
N VAL A 215 -3.91 -19.84 -11.30
CA VAL A 215 -5.28 -19.41 -11.60
C VAL A 215 -5.23 -17.95 -12.02
N ARG A 216 -5.71 -17.68 -13.22
CA ARG A 216 -5.78 -16.32 -13.79
C ARG A 216 -7.20 -15.79 -13.65
N TYR A 217 -7.32 -14.47 -13.46
CA TYR A 217 -8.58 -13.72 -13.34
C TYR A 217 -9.40 -14.07 -12.11
N ASP A 218 -10.72 -14.29 -12.25
CA ASP A 218 -11.61 -14.64 -11.14
C ASP A 218 -11.29 -16.03 -10.59
N GLY A 219 -10.96 -16.10 -9.31
CA GLY A 219 -10.45 -17.33 -8.70
C GLY A 219 -11.51 -18.31 -8.17
N GLU A 220 -12.76 -17.89 -7.99
CA GLU A 220 -13.78 -18.65 -7.26
C GLU A 220 -14.08 -20.01 -7.90
N PHE A 221 -14.45 -20.03 -9.17
CA PHE A 221 -14.79 -21.28 -9.87
C PHE A 221 -13.58 -22.17 -10.11
N PRO A 222 -12.44 -21.67 -10.62
CA PRO A 222 -11.26 -22.50 -10.79
C PRO A 222 -10.77 -23.10 -9.47
N LEU A 223 -10.69 -22.32 -8.40
CA LEU A 223 -10.22 -22.80 -7.11
C LEU A 223 -11.17 -23.84 -6.51
N LEU A 224 -12.49 -23.65 -6.64
CA LEU A 224 -13.49 -24.64 -6.22
C LEU A 224 -13.31 -25.99 -6.95
N LYS A 225 -13.10 -25.93 -8.29
CA LYS A 225 -12.87 -27.13 -9.10
C LYS A 225 -11.56 -27.82 -8.72
N LEU A 226 -10.47 -27.06 -8.54
CA LEU A 226 -9.17 -27.58 -8.08
C LEU A 226 -9.26 -28.20 -6.67
N ALA A 227 -9.96 -27.54 -5.74
CA ALA A 227 -10.16 -28.05 -4.40
C ALA A 227 -10.92 -29.38 -4.40
N ARG A 228 -11.99 -29.50 -5.19
CA ARG A 228 -12.74 -30.75 -5.33
C ARG A 228 -11.88 -31.89 -5.90
N GLN A 229 -11.05 -31.60 -6.89
CA GLN A 229 -10.11 -32.59 -7.45
C GLN A 229 -9.06 -33.01 -6.42
N ALA A 230 -8.47 -32.06 -5.69
CA ALA A 230 -7.49 -32.37 -4.65
C ALA A 230 -8.09 -33.23 -3.53
N LEU A 231 -9.32 -32.93 -3.10
CA LEU A 231 -10.05 -33.70 -2.09
C LEU A 231 -10.40 -35.12 -2.57
N ALA A 232 -10.69 -35.26 -3.86
CA ALA A 232 -11.03 -36.57 -4.46
C ALA A 232 -9.80 -37.39 -4.91
N GLY A 233 -8.58 -36.82 -4.82
CA GLY A 233 -7.36 -37.43 -5.34
C GLY A 233 -7.33 -37.56 -6.88
N THR A 234 -8.06 -36.70 -7.58
CA THR A 234 -8.23 -36.73 -9.07
C THR A 234 -7.64 -35.47 -9.72
N TRP A 235 -6.41 -35.15 -9.34
CA TRP A 235 -5.75 -33.90 -9.79
C TRP A 235 -5.61 -33.83 -11.31
N ASN A 236 -6.33 -32.91 -11.94
CA ASN A 236 -6.31 -32.64 -13.38
C ASN A 236 -6.58 -31.16 -13.69
N PRO A 237 -5.61 -30.27 -13.55
CA PRO A 237 -5.78 -28.84 -13.83
C PRO A 237 -6.13 -28.54 -15.29
N GLY A 238 -5.80 -29.48 -16.22
CA GLY A 238 -6.12 -29.35 -17.64
C GLY A 238 -7.60 -29.29 -17.97
N ALA A 239 -8.47 -29.76 -17.07
CA ALA A 239 -9.91 -29.74 -17.24
C ALA A 239 -10.57 -28.44 -16.72
N ILE A 240 -9.78 -27.45 -16.25
CA ILE A 240 -10.30 -26.28 -15.54
C ILE A 240 -9.99 -25.01 -16.32
N ALA A 241 -11.01 -24.24 -16.67
CA ALA A 241 -10.87 -22.95 -17.35
C ALA A 241 -10.06 -21.94 -16.51
N GLY A 242 -9.28 -21.08 -17.18
CA GLY A 242 -8.48 -20.04 -16.56
C GLY A 242 -7.25 -20.54 -15.80
N VAL A 243 -6.89 -21.82 -15.94
CA VAL A 243 -5.72 -22.41 -15.27
C VAL A 243 -4.56 -22.56 -16.25
N SER A 244 -3.38 -22.10 -15.82
CA SER A 244 -2.09 -22.39 -16.46
C SER A 244 -1.33 -23.43 -15.64
N TYR A 245 -0.80 -24.46 -16.30
CA TYR A 245 -0.16 -25.59 -15.63
C TYR A 245 0.92 -26.22 -16.52
N LEU A 246 1.79 -27.01 -15.91
CA LEU A 246 2.82 -27.77 -16.63
C LEU A 246 2.29 -29.15 -17.00
N ASP A 247 2.26 -29.46 -18.30
CA ASP A 247 1.94 -30.78 -18.87
C ASP A 247 3.23 -31.41 -19.40
N GLY A 248 3.82 -32.28 -18.61
CA GLY A 248 5.16 -32.78 -18.87
C GLY A 248 6.20 -31.67 -18.85
N ARG A 249 6.72 -31.28 -20.02
CA ARG A 249 7.69 -30.17 -20.18
C ARG A 249 7.08 -28.93 -20.86
N GLN A 250 5.81 -28.97 -21.19
CA GLN A 250 5.12 -27.87 -21.88
C GLN A 250 4.11 -27.22 -20.94
N THR A 251 4.11 -25.91 -20.91
CA THR A 251 3.04 -25.18 -20.23
C THR A 251 1.79 -25.15 -21.10
N ARG A 252 0.65 -25.32 -20.45
CA ARG A 252 -0.68 -25.21 -21.05
C ARG A 252 -1.44 -24.06 -20.39
N HIS A 253 -2.19 -23.34 -21.19
CA HIS A 253 -3.03 -22.23 -20.74
C HIS A 253 -4.46 -22.50 -21.18
N ASN A 254 -5.33 -22.80 -20.23
CA ASN A 254 -6.74 -23.01 -20.53
C ASN A 254 -7.42 -21.63 -20.68
N ALA A 255 -8.30 -21.52 -21.67
CA ALA A 255 -9.08 -20.31 -21.86
C ALA A 255 -9.90 -19.98 -20.60
N PRO A 256 -10.04 -18.70 -20.22
CA PRO A 256 -10.84 -18.31 -19.08
C PRO A 256 -12.34 -18.50 -19.35
N GLU A 257 -13.12 -18.62 -18.27
CA GLU A 257 -14.58 -18.54 -18.27
C GLU A 257 -15.03 -17.31 -17.46
N PRO A 258 -16.24 -16.78 -17.70
CA PRO A 258 -16.77 -15.68 -16.90
C PRO A 258 -16.78 -16.01 -15.41
N GLY A 259 -16.36 -15.07 -14.61
CA GLY A 259 -16.39 -15.17 -13.15
C GLY A 259 -17.82 -15.12 -12.58
N PRO A 260 -17.97 -15.29 -11.27
CA PRO A 260 -19.28 -15.31 -10.62
C PRO A 260 -19.97 -13.94 -10.70
N ASN A 261 -21.31 -13.98 -10.62
CA ASN A 261 -22.08 -12.76 -10.37
C ASN A 261 -21.75 -12.25 -8.96
N VAL A 262 -21.17 -11.04 -8.88
CA VAL A 262 -20.71 -10.45 -7.60
C VAL A 262 -21.85 -10.25 -6.58
N ASN A 263 -23.13 -10.18 -7.03
CA ASN A 263 -24.29 -10.09 -6.15
C ASN A 263 -24.70 -11.45 -5.55
N LYS A 264 -24.09 -12.54 -6.00
CA LYS A 264 -24.34 -13.89 -5.46
C LYS A 264 -23.16 -14.42 -4.65
N LEU A 265 -22.09 -13.65 -4.52
CA LEU A 265 -20.98 -13.99 -3.63
C LEU A 265 -21.46 -13.91 -2.17
N PRO A 266 -21.06 -14.87 -1.33
CA PRO A 266 -21.31 -14.77 0.10
C PRO A 266 -20.49 -13.61 0.69
N PRO A 267 -20.92 -13.05 1.83
CA PRO A 267 -20.12 -12.10 2.59
C PRO A 267 -18.73 -12.64 2.89
N PRO A 268 -17.67 -11.81 2.82
CA PRO A 268 -16.32 -12.27 3.06
C PRO A 268 -16.15 -12.84 4.48
N ASP A 269 -15.41 -13.94 4.57
CA ASP A 269 -15.15 -14.65 5.82
C ASP A 269 -13.86 -14.10 6.48
N TYR A 270 -14.02 -13.17 7.40
CA TYR A 270 -12.92 -12.59 8.17
C TYR A 270 -12.72 -13.31 9.50
N PRO A 271 -11.72 -14.20 9.62
CA PRO A 271 -11.56 -15.00 10.84
C PRO A 271 -11.03 -14.18 12.00
N ALA A 272 -11.61 -14.39 13.18
CA ALA A 272 -11.22 -13.69 14.41
C ALA A 272 -9.70 -13.74 14.70
N PRO A 273 -8.94 -14.83 14.44
CA PRO A 273 -7.49 -14.84 14.64
C PRO A 273 -6.71 -13.83 13.76
N ILE A 274 -7.20 -13.48 12.57
CA ILE A 274 -6.59 -12.45 11.73
C ILE A 274 -6.97 -11.05 12.26
N LEU A 275 -8.25 -10.84 12.57
CA LEU A 275 -8.74 -9.55 13.06
C LEU A 275 -8.14 -9.15 14.40
N SER A 276 -7.97 -10.12 15.32
CA SER A 276 -7.44 -9.86 16.67
C SER A 276 -5.96 -9.45 16.69
N ARG A 277 -5.22 -9.68 15.62
CA ARG A 277 -3.82 -9.22 15.48
C ARG A 277 -3.72 -7.73 15.15
N LYS A 278 -4.81 -7.13 14.65
CA LYS A 278 -4.85 -5.72 14.25
C LYS A 278 -5.35 -4.86 15.39
N ALA A 279 -4.64 -3.77 15.69
CA ALA A 279 -5.06 -2.82 16.73
C ALA A 279 -6.36 -2.09 16.33
N GLU A 280 -6.46 -1.70 15.05
CA GLU A 280 -7.61 -0.98 14.49
C GLU A 280 -8.00 -1.57 13.13
N PRO A 281 -8.67 -2.74 13.10
CA PRO A 281 -8.94 -3.42 11.85
C PRO A 281 -9.90 -2.65 10.94
N THR A 282 -9.60 -2.66 9.64
CA THR A 282 -10.44 -2.13 8.57
C THR A 282 -10.85 -3.27 7.64
N LEU A 283 -12.15 -3.50 7.46
CA LEU A 283 -12.66 -4.56 6.59
C LEU A 283 -12.75 -4.07 5.14
N ALA A 284 -12.28 -4.88 4.22
CA ALA A 284 -12.37 -4.63 2.79
C ALA A 284 -13.60 -5.32 2.19
N VAL A 285 -14.52 -4.56 1.62
CA VAL A 285 -15.76 -5.09 1.02
C VAL A 285 -15.76 -4.78 -0.48
N ILE A 286 -15.95 -5.81 -1.31
CA ILE A 286 -15.92 -5.66 -2.77
C ILE A 286 -17.22 -4.99 -3.24
N GLN A 287 -17.11 -3.73 -3.70
CA GLN A 287 -18.21 -3.00 -4.33
C GLN A 287 -18.35 -3.39 -5.80
N ALA A 288 -17.23 -3.53 -6.50
CA ALA A 288 -17.22 -3.91 -7.90
C ALA A 288 -15.94 -4.62 -8.30
N ARG A 289 -15.97 -5.31 -9.43
CA ARG A 289 -14.80 -5.79 -10.17
C ARG A 289 -14.77 -5.09 -11.52
N GLY A 290 -13.60 -4.56 -11.89
CA GLY A 290 -13.43 -3.71 -13.05
C GLY A 290 -13.88 -2.27 -12.80
N CYS A 291 -13.71 -1.42 -13.82
CA CYS A 291 -13.98 0.00 -13.73
C CYS A 291 -15.22 0.38 -14.54
N TYR A 292 -16.15 1.14 -13.93
CA TYR A 292 -17.37 1.58 -14.63
C TYR A 292 -17.09 2.51 -15.81
N TRP A 293 -15.94 3.20 -15.82
CA TRP A 293 -15.49 3.97 -16.97
C TRP A 293 -14.83 3.08 -18.02
N GLY A 294 -13.80 2.31 -17.63
CA GLY A 294 -13.15 1.28 -18.42
C GLY A 294 -12.53 1.73 -19.76
N LYS A 295 -12.29 3.04 -19.94
CA LYS A 295 -11.86 3.61 -21.24
C LYS A 295 -10.44 4.16 -21.24
N CYS A 296 -9.83 4.37 -20.06
CA CYS A 296 -8.49 4.91 -19.97
C CYS A 296 -7.49 4.00 -20.68
N ASP A 297 -6.81 4.51 -21.72
CA ASP A 297 -5.97 3.69 -22.59
C ASP A 297 -4.67 3.23 -21.93
N TYR A 298 -4.24 3.91 -20.87
CA TYR A 298 -3.04 3.56 -20.10
C TYR A 298 -3.29 2.55 -18.98
N CYS A 299 -4.56 2.27 -18.64
CA CYS A 299 -4.95 1.46 -17.50
C CYS A 299 -5.26 0.03 -17.93
N ASP A 300 -4.76 -0.94 -17.18
CA ASP A 300 -4.97 -2.36 -17.42
C ASP A 300 -5.87 -3.05 -16.37
N PHE A 301 -6.43 -2.32 -15.42
CA PHE A 301 -7.31 -2.91 -14.39
C PHE A 301 -8.55 -3.60 -14.97
N VAL A 302 -9.03 -3.19 -16.13
CA VAL A 302 -10.13 -3.88 -16.81
C VAL A 302 -9.71 -5.25 -17.35
N GLU A 303 -8.43 -5.43 -17.63
CA GLU A 303 -7.86 -6.67 -18.15
C GLU A 303 -7.69 -7.76 -17.07
N LEU A 304 -7.88 -7.41 -15.78
CA LEU A 304 -7.87 -8.36 -14.66
C LEU A 304 -9.00 -9.39 -14.69
N PHE A 305 -9.99 -9.20 -15.57
CA PHE A 305 -11.23 -9.97 -15.58
C PHE A 305 -11.55 -10.50 -16.98
N ASP A 306 -10.54 -10.92 -17.74
CA ASP A 306 -10.71 -11.49 -19.07
C ASP A 306 -11.75 -12.63 -19.07
N GLY A 307 -12.59 -12.66 -20.09
CA GLY A 307 -13.72 -13.57 -20.17
C GLY A 307 -14.97 -13.12 -19.38
N SER A 308 -14.88 -12.03 -18.60
CA SER A 308 -15.98 -11.43 -17.84
C SER A 308 -16.31 -10.03 -18.38
N PRO A 309 -17.52 -9.49 -18.10
CA PRO A 309 -17.79 -8.08 -18.38
C PRO A 309 -16.77 -7.16 -17.70
N ALA A 310 -16.37 -6.10 -18.41
CA ALA A 310 -15.37 -5.12 -17.96
C ALA A 310 -15.75 -4.40 -16.63
N PHE A 311 -17.02 -4.43 -16.26
CA PHE A 311 -17.52 -3.91 -14.98
C PHE A 311 -18.67 -4.77 -14.46
N ARG A 312 -18.56 -5.19 -13.21
CA ARG A 312 -19.56 -5.97 -12.47
C ARG A 312 -19.71 -5.36 -11.07
N GLY A 313 -20.72 -4.49 -10.91
CA GLY A 313 -21.03 -3.81 -9.65
C GLY A 313 -22.04 -4.58 -8.82
N ARG A 314 -21.96 -4.38 -7.51
CA ARG A 314 -22.98 -4.84 -6.56
C ARG A 314 -24.20 -3.92 -6.57
N HIS A 315 -25.36 -4.45 -6.23
CA HIS A 315 -26.53 -3.64 -5.94
C HIS A 315 -26.34 -2.93 -4.59
N PRO A 316 -26.66 -1.62 -4.49
CA PRO A 316 -26.45 -0.87 -3.25
C PRO A 316 -27.13 -1.49 -2.03
N GLU A 317 -28.33 -2.04 -2.20
CA GLU A 317 -29.09 -2.69 -1.13
C GLU A 317 -28.33 -3.90 -0.57
N SER A 318 -27.94 -4.85 -1.44
CA SER A 318 -27.21 -6.05 -1.01
C SER A 318 -25.81 -5.73 -0.47
N PHE A 319 -25.22 -4.62 -0.92
CA PHE A 319 -23.93 -4.16 -0.42
C PHE A 319 -24.05 -3.61 1.01
N VAL A 320 -25.08 -2.83 1.30
CA VAL A 320 -25.34 -2.32 2.65
C VAL A 320 -25.77 -3.44 3.59
N ASP A 321 -26.60 -4.41 3.12
CA ASP A 321 -26.94 -5.62 3.90
C ASP A 321 -25.67 -6.39 4.34
N GLU A 322 -24.67 -6.51 3.46
CA GLU A 322 -23.39 -7.16 3.78
C GLU A 322 -22.59 -6.36 4.82
N ILE A 323 -22.57 -5.04 4.72
CA ILE A 323 -21.90 -4.17 5.71
C ILE A 323 -22.53 -4.35 7.09
N GLU A 324 -23.86 -4.31 7.20
CA GLU A 324 -24.59 -4.51 8.46
C GLU A 324 -24.27 -5.89 9.05
N LEU A 325 -24.31 -6.94 8.22
CA LEU A 325 -23.95 -8.30 8.65
C LEU A 325 -22.50 -8.39 9.17
N LEU A 326 -21.55 -7.75 8.50
CA LEU A 326 -20.16 -7.73 8.93
C LEU A 326 -19.97 -6.95 10.24
N ILE A 327 -20.69 -5.85 10.43
CA ILE A 327 -20.71 -5.10 11.70
C ILE A 327 -21.24 -6.00 12.82
N ASP A 328 -22.36 -6.68 12.60
CA ASP A 328 -22.99 -7.56 13.59
C ASP A 328 -22.07 -8.72 14.00
N HIS A 329 -21.37 -9.30 13.04
CA HIS A 329 -20.49 -10.45 13.29
C HIS A 329 -19.14 -10.08 13.92
N THR A 330 -18.58 -8.90 13.58
CA THR A 330 -17.22 -8.53 13.94
C THR A 330 -17.13 -7.37 14.93
N GLY A 331 -18.16 -6.55 15.02
CA GLY A 331 -18.15 -5.28 15.76
C GLY A 331 -17.34 -4.17 15.07
N ILE A 332 -16.73 -4.43 13.92
CA ILE A 332 -15.86 -3.49 13.21
C ILE A 332 -16.72 -2.54 12.36
N ARG A 333 -16.45 -1.23 12.51
CA ARG A 333 -17.17 -0.16 11.81
C ARG A 333 -16.30 0.64 10.84
N ARG A 334 -15.10 0.15 10.54
CA ARG A 334 -14.17 0.77 9.58
C ARG A 334 -14.09 -0.08 8.33
N PHE A 335 -14.36 0.52 7.17
CA PHE A 335 -14.47 -0.21 5.91
C PHE A 335 -13.63 0.43 4.80
N ARG A 336 -13.15 -0.41 3.91
CA ARG A 336 -12.63 -0.02 2.62
C ARG A 336 -13.55 -0.59 1.53
N PHE A 337 -14.20 0.27 0.76
CA PHE A 337 -15.00 -0.16 -0.38
C PHE A 337 -14.08 -0.40 -1.57
N ILE A 338 -13.91 -1.67 -1.91
CA ILE A 338 -12.99 -2.10 -2.96
C ILE A 338 -13.68 -1.98 -4.31
N THR A 339 -13.12 -1.11 -5.13
CA THR A 339 -13.49 -0.86 -6.51
C THR A 339 -12.37 -0.11 -7.20
N GLU A 340 -12.23 -0.20 -8.51
CA GLU A 340 -11.27 0.59 -9.27
C GLU A 340 -11.65 2.08 -9.32
N SER A 341 -12.93 2.35 -9.24
CA SER A 341 -13.50 3.68 -9.05
C SER A 341 -14.97 3.54 -8.68
N ILE A 342 -15.39 4.13 -7.55
CA ILE A 342 -16.78 4.06 -7.11
C ILE A 342 -17.70 4.79 -8.10
N PRO A 343 -18.77 4.15 -8.61
CA PRO A 343 -19.72 4.83 -9.50
C PRO A 343 -20.54 5.88 -8.74
N PRO A 344 -20.73 7.09 -9.28
CA PRO A 344 -21.52 8.14 -8.61
C PRO A 344 -22.94 7.74 -8.22
N ALA A 345 -23.65 7.02 -9.11
CA ALA A 345 -25.00 6.55 -8.84
C ALA A 345 -25.05 5.51 -7.72
N PHE A 346 -24.06 4.61 -7.67
CA PHE A 346 -23.92 3.66 -6.58
C PHE A 346 -23.62 4.38 -5.25
N ALA A 347 -22.65 5.32 -5.26
CA ALA A 347 -22.28 6.08 -4.07
C ALA A 347 -23.49 6.81 -3.49
N ARG A 348 -24.29 7.49 -4.33
CA ARG A 348 -25.52 8.16 -3.90
C ARG A 348 -26.47 7.20 -3.19
N ARG A 349 -26.83 6.11 -3.88
CA ARG A 349 -27.82 5.18 -3.34
C ARG A 349 -27.35 4.45 -2.09
N ALA A 350 -26.07 4.06 -2.05
CA ALA A 350 -25.48 3.41 -0.87
C ALA A 350 -25.45 4.38 0.33
N CYS A 351 -25.07 5.64 0.12
CA CYS A 351 -25.07 6.64 1.19
C CYS A 351 -26.48 6.93 1.71
N GLU A 352 -27.48 7.07 0.83
CA GLU A 352 -28.90 7.21 1.24
C GLU A 352 -29.32 6.03 2.13
N LEU A 353 -29.00 4.79 1.73
CA LEU A 353 -29.36 3.59 2.51
C LEU A 353 -28.64 3.55 3.86
N LEU A 354 -27.34 3.91 3.91
CA LEU A 354 -26.58 3.96 5.16
C LEU A 354 -27.18 4.95 6.15
N LEU A 355 -27.59 6.13 5.68
CA LEU A 355 -28.23 7.16 6.49
C LEU A 355 -29.65 6.76 6.92
N ASP A 356 -30.48 6.27 5.99
CA ASP A 356 -31.85 5.82 6.26
C ASP A 356 -31.92 4.70 7.30
N ARG A 357 -30.91 3.80 7.28
CA ARG A 357 -30.79 2.68 8.21
C ARG A 357 -29.99 3.02 9.48
N HIS A 358 -29.49 4.25 9.60
CA HIS A 358 -28.66 4.71 10.72
C HIS A 358 -27.42 3.84 10.97
N VAL A 359 -26.76 3.37 9.89
CA VAL A 359 -25.55 2.57 9.97
C VAL A 359 -24.38 3.48 10.28
N ASP A 360 -23.88 3.42 11.53
CA ASP A 360 -22.70 4.17 11.96
C ASP A 360 -21.42 3.45 11.54
N LEU A 361 -20.68 4.03 10.61
CA LEU A 361 -19.38 3.52 10.13
C LEU A 361 -18.49 4.63 9.58
N SER A 362 -17.20 4.33 9.42
CA SER A 362 -16.31 5.12 8.56
C SER A 362 -15.83 4.29 7.38
N TRP A 363 -15.72 4.91 6.21
CA TRP A 363 -15.27 4.21 5.02
C TRP A 363 -14.48 5.10 4.07
N HIS A 364 -13.65 4.44 3.26
CA HIS A 364 -12.90 5.10 2.19
C HIS A 364 -12.94 4.26 0.90
N SER A 365 -12.68 4.90 -0.23
CA SER A 365 -12.69 4.24 -1.54
C SER A 365 -11.81 4.95 -2.56
N PHE A 366 -11.62 4.30 -3.71
CA PHE A 366 -11.10 4.95 -4.90
C PHE A 366 -12.22 5.65 -5.69
N ALA A 367 -11.89 6.79 -6.26
CA ALA A 367 -12.75 7.51 -7.17
C ALA A 367 -11.94 8.09 -8.33
N MET A 368 -12.60 8.43 -9.41
CA MET A 368 -12.06 9.31 -10.44
C MET A 368 -12.93 10.54 -10.55
N VAL A 369 -12.37 11.61 -11.07
CA VAL A 369 -13.15 12.82 -11.33
C VAL A 369 -14.20 12.52 -12.41
N ASP A 370 -15.45 12.79 -12.08
CA ASP A 370 -16.62 12.64 -12.92
C ASP A 370 -17.58 13.79 -12.61
N ARG A 371 -18.17 14.40 -13.63
CA ARG A 371 -19.10 15.54 -13.46
C ARG A 371 -20.27 15.26 -12.52
N ARG A 372 -20.64 13.98 -12.34
CA ARG A 372 -21.71 13.52 -11.46
C ARG A 372 -21.35 13.51 -9.97
N PHE A 373 -20.03 13.59 -9.65
CA PHE A 373 -19.58 13.93 -8.29
C PHE A 373 -19.71 15.44 -8.12
N ASP A 374 -20.92 15.89 -7.88
CA ASP A 374 -21.22 17.27 -7.52
C ASP A 374 -21.07 17.49 -6.01
N ARG A 375 -21.13 18.76 -5.59
CA ARG A 375 -21.01 19.14 -4.19
C ARG A 375 -22.04 18.43 -3.29
N HIS A 376 -23.27 18.19 -3.79
CA HIS A 376 -24.31 17.52 -3.03
C HIS A 376 -23.99 16.05 -2.78
N LEU A 377 -23.49 15.33 -3.79
CA LEU A 377 -23.08 13.94 -3.63
C LEU A 377 -21.88 13.83 -2.69
N LEU A 378 -20.88 14.70 -2.83
CA LEU A 378 -19.72 14.70 -1.94
C LEU A 378 -20.12 14.99 -0.48
N ALA A 379 -21.04 15.93 -0.24
CA ALA A 379 -21.58 16.22 1.09
C ALA A 379 -22.34 15.00 1.66
N LEU A 380 -23.20 14.37 0.86
CA LEU A 380 -23.92 13.14 1.23
C LEU A 380 -22.95 12.00 1.59
N MET A 381 -21.86 11.84 0.85
CA MET A 381 -20.84 10.83 1.16
C MET A 381 -20.15 11.11 2.51
N VAL A 382 -19.80 12.37 2.79
CA VAL A 382 -19.22 12.76 4.09
C VAL A 382 -20.20 12.47 5.23
N GLU A 383 -21.48 12.84 5.07
CA GLU A 383 -22.54 12.57 6.05
C GLU A 383 -22.72 11.07 6.30
N ALA A 384 -22.62 10.25 5.26
CA ALA A 384 -22.69 8.79 5.33
C ALA A 384 -21.36 8.11 5.74
N GLY A 385 -20.42 8.85 6.35
CA GLY A 385 -19.19 8.32 6.93
C GLY A 385 -18.04 8.11 5.97
N CYS A 386 -18.07 8.65 4.74
CA CYS A 386 -16.89 8.66 3.87
C CYS A 386 -15.85 9.63 4.42
N ASP A 387 -14.79 9.10 4.96
CA ASP A 387 -13.73 9.90 5.57
C ASP A 387 -12.59 10.24 4.60
N HIS A 388 -12.46 9.51 3.49
CA HIS A 388 -11.36 9.68 2.56
C HIS A 388 -11.65 9.13 1.16
N LEU A 389 -11.23 9.86 0.12
CA LEU A 389 -11.20 9.36 -1.26
C LEU A 389 -9.78 9.41 -1.82
N VAL A 390 -9.38 8.34 -2.50
CA VAL A 390 -8.17 8.32 -3.34
C VAL A 390 -8.60 8.55 -4.79
N VAL A 391 -8.13 9.66 -5.38
CA VAL A 391 -8.65 10.15 -6.67
C VAL A 391 -7.57 10.19 -7.73
N GLY A 392 -7.80 9.48 -8.83
CA GLY A 392 -6.95 9.57 -10.02
C GLY A 392 -7.23 10.87 -10.77
N LEU A 393 -6.45 11.91 -10.49
CA LEU A 393 -6.49 13.19 -11.21
C LEU A 393 -5.58 13.16 -12.46
N GLU A 394 -4.45 12.51 -12.33
CA GLU A 394 -3.37 12.22 -13.28
C GLU A 394 -2.61 13.48 -13.74
N THR A 395 -3.28 14.45 -14.38
CA THR A 395 -2.71 15.71 -14.87
C THR A 395 -3.79 16.79 -14.99
N MET A 396 -3.40 18.04 -15.08
CA MET A 396 -4.30 19.16 -15.40
C MET A 396 -4.36 19.46 -16.91
N ASN A 397 -3.61 18.74 -17.72
CA ASN A 397 -3.57 19.00 -19.16
C ASN A 397 -4.74 18.33 -19.88
N THR A 398 -5.71 19.13 -20.35
CA THR A 398 -6.91 18.64 -21.06
C THR A 398 -6.58 17.87 -22.33
N ARG A 399 -5.53 18.26 -23.10
CA ARG A 399 -5.11 17.54 -24.31
C ARG A 399 -4.68 16.13 -23.98
N VAL A 400 -3.83 15.97 -22.94
CA VAL A 400 -3.32 14.68 -22.51
C VAL A 400 -4.45 13.81 -21.94
N LEU A 401 -5.32 14.38 -21.09
CA LEU A 401 -6.50 13.66 -20.55
C LEU A 401 -7.39 13.10 -21.67
N LYS A 402 -7.64 13.91 -22.70
CA LYS A 402 -8.41 13.46 -23.89
C LYS A 402 -7.67 12.40 -24.69
N LEU A 403 -6.35 12.54 -24.87
CA LEU A 403 -5.53 11.56 -25.59
C LEU A 403 -5.64 10.17 -24.97
N VAL A 404 -5.61 10.08 -23.65
CA VAL A 404 -5.67 8.80 -22.90
C VAL A 404 -7.10 8.41 -22.47
N HIS A 405 -8.12 9.06 -23.01
CA HIS A 405 -9.55 8.83 -22.72
C HIS A 405 -9.91 8.85 -21.22
N LYS A 406 -9.30 9.76 -20.45
CA LYS A 406 -9.72 10.00 -19.07
C LYS A 406 -11.11 10.64 -19.03
N SER A 407 -11.86 10.41 -17.93
CA SER A 407 -13.27 10.84 -17.76
C SER A 407 -13.47 12.34 -17.61
N ALA A 408 -12.45 13.07 -17.17
CA ALA A 408 -12.53 14.49 -16.83
C ALA A 408 -11.55 15.32 -17.64
N ASP A 409 -11.82 16.61 -17.73
CA ASP A 409 -10.89 17.63 -18.20
C ASP A 409 -10.36 18.48 -17.05
N ARG A 410 -9.54 19.50 -17.37
CA ARG A 410 -8.96 20.43 -16.40
C ARG A 410 -10.00 21.13 -15.53
N ASP A 411 -11.07 21.64 -16.13
CA ASP A 411 -12.07 22.44 -15.41
C ASP A 411 -12.92 21.57 -14.48
N GLU A 412 -13.22 20.34 -14.89
CA GLU A 412 -13.85 19.34 -14.05
C GLU A 412 -12.97 18.93 -12.87
N ASN A 413 -11.65 18.77 -13.09
CA ASN A 413 -10.68 18.52 -12.02
C ASN A 413 -10.67 19.66 -10.99
N LEU A 414 -10.61 20.91 -11.45
CA LEU A 414 -10.62 22.08 -10.56
C LEU A 414 -11.94 22.20 -9.77
N ARG A 415 -13.06 21.98 -10.43
CA ARG A 415 -14.38 21.99 -9.77
C ARG A 415 -14.45 20.94 -8.68
N PHE A 416 -14.08 19.69 -9.01
CA PHE A 416 -14.12 18.57 -8.06
C PHE A 416 -13.25 18.85 -6.82
N LEU A 417 -12.03 19.34 -6.99
CA LEU A 417 -11.15 19.66 -5.88
C LEU A 417 -11.74 20.73 -4.95
N ARG A 418 -12.34 21.81 -5.51
CA ARG A 418 -13.01 22.86 -4.73
C ARG A 418 -14.23 22.32 -4.00
N ASP A 419 -15.10 21.59 -4.70
CA ASP A 419 -16.31 21.00 -4.12
C ASP A 419 -15.97 20.06 -2.96
N ALA A 420 -14.94 19.21 -3.11
CA ALA A 420 -14.46 18.31 -2.06
C ALA A 420 -13.95 19.06 -0.83
N ARG A 421 -13.11 20.09 -1.03
CA ARG A 421 -12.64 20.96 0.06
C ARG A 421 -13.80 21.61 0.81
N ASP A 422 -14.77 22.18 0.07
CA ASP A 422 -15.86 22.96 0.62
C ASP A 422 -16.83 22.11 1.47
N VAL A 423 -16.90 20.79 1.24
CA VAL A 423 -17.68 19.86 2.06
C VAL A 423 -16.84 19.12 3.10
N GLY A 424 -15.53 19.39 3.19
CA GLY A 424 -14.64 18.75 4.14
C GLY A 424 -14.22 17.31 3.77
N MET A 425 -14.41 16.89 2.51
CA MET A 425 -13.95 15.58 2.02
C MET A 425 -12.41 15.54 1.97
N ARG A 426 -11.82 14.56 2.66
CA ARG A 426 -10.37 14.35 2.63
C ARG A 426 -9.97 13.62 1.35
N LEU A 427 -8.95 14.12 0.67
CA LEU A 427 -8.47 13.55 -0.59
C LEU A 427 -7.00 13.15 -0.53
N THR A 428 -6.67 12.00 -1.12
CA THR A 428 -5.37 11.72 -1.71
C THR A 428 -5.52 11.82 -3.22
N ILE A 429 -4.71 12.64 -3.88
CA ILE A 429 -4.72 12.72 -5.34
C ILE A 429 -3.55 11.95 -5.93
N ASN A 430 -3.80 11.22 -7.01
CA ASN A 430 -2.77 10.54 -7.79
C ASN A 430 -2.43 11.37 -9.03
N LEU A 431 -1.13 11.54 -9.28
CA LEU A 431 -0.60 12.25 -10.45
C LEU A 431 0.38 11.37 -11.19
N ILE A 432 0.36 11.46 -12.52
CA ILE A 432 1.35 10.86 -13.41
C ILE A 432 2.08 12.00 -14.11
N SER A 433 3.39 12.12 -13.85
CA SER A 433 4.19 13.26 -14.31
C SER A 433 4.38 13.33 -15.81
N ASP A 434 4.24 12.20 -16.51
CA ASP A 434 4.69 12.00 -17.89
C ASP A 434 3.81 10.99 -18.64
N LEU A 435 2.48 11.18 -18.59
CA LEU A 435 1.57 10.44 -19.47
C LEU A 435 2.00 10.54 -20.95
N PRO A 436 1.66 9.57 -21.80
CA PRO A 436 2.12 9.53 -23.19
C PRO A 436 1.94 10.86 -23.95
N SER A 437 2.96 11.25 -24.70
CA SER A 437 3.00 12.49 -25.49
C SER A 437 2.89 13.80 -24.70
N THR A 438 3.11 13.77 -23.38
CA THR A 438 3.18 14.98 -22.56
C THR A 438 4.51 15.69 -22.81
N THR A 439 4.48 16.98 -23.15
CA THR A 439 5.72 17.78 -23.23
C THR A 439 6.18 18.25 -21.85
N TYR A 440 7.45 18.66 -21.75
CA TYR A 440 7.99 19.20 -20.50
C TYR A 440 7.20 20.41 -20.00
N GLU A 441 6.88 21.35 -20.91
CA GLU A 441 6.13 22.57 -20.62
C GLU A 441 4.69 22.26 -20.16
N GLU A 442 4.05 21.26 -20.74
CA GLU A 442 2.71 20.82 -20.33
C GLU A 442 2.71 20.19 -18.92
N ALA A 443 3.72 19.40 -18.61
CA ALA A 443 3.87 18.79 -17.30
C ALA A 443 4.20 19.85 -16.22
N GLU A 444 5.08 20.81 -16.54
CA GLU A 444 5.43 21.94 -15.67
C GLU A 444 4.22 22.83 -15.39
N ALA A 445 3.44 23.19 -16.43
CA ALA A 445 2.22 23.97 -16.29
C ALA A 445 1.17 23.23 -15.42
N SER A 446 1.01 21.92 -15.63
CA SER A 446 0.13 21.08 -14.82
C SER A 446 0.55 21.08 -13.34
N LEU A 447 1.84 20.90 -13.05
CA LEU A 447 2.37 20.94 -11.69
C LEU A 447 2.15 22.33 -11.04
N ALA A 448 2.42 23.41 -11.78
CA ALA A 448 2.23 24.77 -11.28
C ALA A 448 0.76 25.01 -10.87
N GLU A 449 -0.18 24.54 -11.67
CA GLU A 449 -1.61 24.68 -11.38
C GLU A 449 -2.04 23.84 -10.17
N ILE A 450 -1.62 22.58 -10.08
CA ILE A 450 -1.95 21.71 -8.93
C ILE A 450 -1.39 22.30 -7.63
N ARG A 451 -0.23 22.95 -7.65
CA ARG A 451 0.34 23.66 -6.49
C ARG A 451 -0.60 24.74 -5.96
N THR A 452 -1.31 25.46 -6.82
CA THR A 452 -2.30 26.47 -6.41
C THR A 452 -3.51 25.88 -5.70
N MET A 453 -3.78 24.58 -5.90
CA MET A 453 -4.90 23.83 -5.30
C MET A 453 -4.46 22.99 -4.10
N SER A 454 -3.27 23.24 -3.56
CA SER A 454 -2.68 22.40 -2.50
C SER A 454 -3.47 22.37 -1.18
N ASP A 455 -4.39 23.31 -0.95
CA ASP A 455 -5.31 23.36 0.18
C ASP A 455 -6.55 22.44 0.00
N CYS A 456 -6.78 21.91 -1.21
CA CYS A 456 -7.93 21.09 -1.55
C CYS A 456 -7.71 19.59 -1.32
N PHE A 457 -6.51 19.16 -0.97
CA PHE A 457 -6.20 17.75 -0.71
C PHE A 457 -5.22 17.58 0.45
N GLU A 458 -5.32 16.43 1.12
CA GLU A 458 -4.47 16.09 2.25
C GLU A 458 -3.16 15.45 1.78
N ASN A 459 -3.24 14.50 0.84
CA ASN A 459 -2.08 13.75 0.37
C ASN A 459 -1.97 13.78 -1.16
N LEU A 460 -0.76 13.53 -1.62
CA LEU A 460 -0.40 13.44 -3.03
C LEU A 460 0.46 12.20 -3.24
N SER A 461 0.16 11.43 -4.27
CA SER A 461 1.00 10.33 -4.76
C SER A 461 1.41 10.61 -6.20
N VAL A 462 2.71 10.56 -6.46
CA VAL A 462 3.29 10.81 -7.78
C VAL A 462 3.80 9.51 -8.38
N PHE A 463 3.46 9.28 -9.64
CA PHE A 463 3.91 8.16 -10.44
C PHE A 463 4.60 8.64 -11.70
N SER A 464 5.58 7.90 -12.19
CA SER A 464 6.02 7.95 -13.58
C SER A 464 5.13 7.05 -14.41
N PHE A 465 4.94 7.39 -15.68
CA PHE A 465 4.23 6.52 -16.59
C PHE A 465 5.13 5.36 -17.02
N GLU A 466 4.62 4.15 -16.85
CA GLU A 466 5.26 2.91 -17.29
C GLU A 466 4.23 2.10 -18.10
N PRO A 467 4.44 1.90 -19.41
CA PRO A 467 3.50 1.17 -20.23
C PRO A 467 3.46 -0.31 -19.85
N THR A 468 2.26 -0.85 -19.75
CA THR A 468 2.02 -2.28 -19.52
C THR A 468 1.55 -2.96 -20.80
N ARG A 469 1.98 -4.19 -21.07
CA ARG A 469 1.60 -4.91 -22.30
C ARG A 469 0.10 -5.21 -22.39
N SER A 470 -0.58 -5.29 -21.25
CA SER A 470 -2.03 -5.48 -21.17
C SER A 470 -2.83 -4.23 -21.51
N SER A 471 -2.31 -3.03 -21.25
CA SER A 471 -3.02 -1.77 -21.55
C SER A 471 -3.14 -1.52 -23.05
N LYS A 472 -4.08 -0.64 -23.47
CA LYS A 472 -4.20 -0.25 -24.87
C LYS A 472 -2.98 0.53 -25.37
N VAL A 473 -2.38 1.36 -24.50
CA VAL A 473 -1.11 2.03 -24.80
C VAL A 473 -0.03 0.99 -25.08
N GLY A 474 0.06 -0.03 -24.25
CA GLY A 474 1.07 -1.06 -24.39
C GLY A 474 0.89 -1.98 -25.61
N ARG A 475 -0.36 -2.18 -26.05
CA ARG A 475 -0.67 -2.96 -27.27
C ARG A 475 -0.47 -2.19 -28.56
N SER A 476 -0.45 -0.85 -28.52
CA SER A 476 -0.34 0.02 -29.69
C SER A 476 0.41 1.31 -29.33
N PRO A 477 1.68 1.21 -28.88
CA PRO A 477 2.44 2.35 -28.36
C PRO A 477 2.61 3.48 -29.38
N GLU A 478 2.71 3.14 -30.69
CA GLU A 478 2.85 4.09 -31.77
C GLU A 478 1.67 5.07 -31.91
N ARG A 479 0.46 4.66 -31.52
CA ARG A 479 -0.74 5.52 -31.51
C ARG A 479 -0.65 6.65 -30.48
N PHE A 480 0.21 6.46 -29.48
CA PHE A 480 0.43 7.39 -28.38
C PHE A 480 1.79 8.07 -28.49
N GLY A 481 2.46 7.96 -29.64
CA GLY A 481 3.76 8.55 -29.91
C GLY A 481 4.92 7.85 -29.18
N LEU A 482 4.71 6.66 -28.62
CA LEU A 482 5.73 5.90 -27.94
C LEU A 482 6.49 4.98 -28.91
N ILE A 483 7.76 4.76 -28.61
CA ILE A 483 8.65 3.83 -29.32
C ILE A 483 9.06 2.74 -28.32
N GLU A 484 8.76 1.48 -28.61
CA GLU A 484 9.19 0.37 -27.78
C GLU A 484 10.73 0.27 -27.81
N ALA A 485 11.34 0.27 -26.64
CA ALA A 485 12.77 0.06 -26.52
C ALA A 485 13.10 -1.44 -26.64
N PRO A 486 14.33 -1.80 -27.08
CA PRO A 486 14.75 -3.19 -27.10
C PRO A 486 14.59 -3.83 -25.73
N ALA A 487 13.98 -5.02 -25.67
CA ALA A 487 13.72 -5.72 -24.43
C ALA A 487 15.03 -5.90 -23.64
N SER A 488 15.11 -5.35 -22.44
CA SER A 488 16.26 -5.50 -21.54
C SER A 488 16.38 -6.92 -20.97
N GLY A 489 15.40 -7.79 -21.24
CA GLY A 489 15.33 -9.14 -20.68
C GLY A 489 14.99 -9.19 -19.19
N SER A 490 14.74 -8.05 -18.56
CA SER A 490 14.31 -7.92 -17.18
C SER A 490 12.79 -7.81 -17.10
N VAL A 491 12.20 -8.48 -16.12
CA VAL A 491 10.81 -8.22 -15.72
C VAL A 491 10.82 -6.91 -14.97
N GLY A 492 10.07 -5.92 -15.44
CA GLY A 492 9.95 -4.64 -14.77
C GLY A 492 9.45 -4.83 -13.32
N THR A 493 10.04 -4.11 -12.39
CA THR A 493 9.69 -4.15 -10.96
C THR A 493 8.56 -3.20 -10.59
N ALA A 494 7.71 -2.88 -11.55
CA ALA A 494 6.57 -2.03 -11.25
C ALA A 494 5.73 -2.57 -10.10
N GLN A 495 5.22 -1.67 -9.32
CA GLN A 495 4.60 -1.94 -8.03
C GLN A 495 3.38 -2.87 -8.10
N TYR A 496 2.72 -2.97 -9.26
CA TYR A 496 1.43 -3.63 -9.37
C TYR A 496 1.44 -4.81 -10.35
N ALA A 497 2.03 -4.65 -11.53
CA ALA A 497 2.07 -5.68 -12.55
C ALA A 497 3.51 -5.98 -12.96
N LEU A 498 3.75 -7.18 -13.48
CA LEU A 498 5.07 -7.62 -13.93
C LEU A 498 5.18 -7.60 -15.48
N ASN A 499 4.24 -6.96 -16.16
CA ASN A 499 4.16 -6.89 -17.62
C ASN A 499 4.53 -5.52 -18.20
N HIS A 500 5.31 -4.73 -17.45
CA HIS A 500 5.87 -3.47 -17.94
C HIS A 500 6.97 -3.72 -18.96
N TYR A 501 7.16 -2.75 -19.86
CA TYR A 501 8.26 -2.76 -20.81
C TYR A 501 8.85 -1.36 -20.98
N ASP A 502 10.12 -1.31 -21.40
CA ASP A 502 10.81 -0.05 -21.62
C ASP A 502 10.30 0.62 -22.90
N SER A 503 9.98 1.90 -22.84
CA SER A 503 9.58 2.71 -23.97
C SER A 503 10.26 4.07 -23.97
N VAL A 504 10.39 4.64 -25.16
CA VAL A 504 10.87 6.01 -25.37
C VAL A 504 9.69 6.86 -25.81
N ASP A 505 9.43 7.94 -25.10
CA ASP A 505 8.48 8.97 -25.52
C ASP A 505 9.28 10.18 -26.01
N PRO A 506 9.27 10.49 -27.32
CA PRO A 506 10.04 11.60 -27.87
C PRO A 506 9.52 12.99 -27.46
N ALA A 507 8.35 13.09 -26.83
CA ALA A 507 7.81 14.35 -26.33
C ALA A 507 8.69 14.99 -25.24
N MET A 508 9.47 14.18 -24.51
CA MET A 508 10.47 14.63 -23.54
C MET A 508 11.76 13.85 -23.69
N THR A 509 12.90 14.52 -23.54
CA THR A 509 14.18 13.83 -23.36
C THR A 509 14.22 13.11 -22.02
N ALA A 510 15.08 12.10 -21.88
CA ALA A 510 15.26 11.39 -20.61
C ALA A 510 15.65 12.33 -19.45
N ALA A 511 16.46 13.37 -19.73
CA ALA A 511 16.84 14.39 -18.75
C ALA A 511 15.64 15.24 -18.30
N GLN A 512 14.81 15.70 -19.24
CA GLN A 512 13.58 16.45 -18.94
C GLN A 512 12.60 15.59 -18.13
N ARG A 513 12.41 14.33 -18.50
CA ARG A 513 11.56 13.39 -17.78
C ARG A 513 12.02 13.19 -16.35
N ALA A 514 13.31 12.95 -16.14
CA ALA A 514 13.89 12.83 -14.81
C ALA A 514 13.74 14.13 -14.00
N GLU A 515 13.91 15.28 -14.63
CA GLU A 515 13.75 16.58 -13.95
C GLU A 515 12.31 16.84 -13.53
N ILE A 516 11.34 16.70 -14.43
CA ILE A 516 9.94 16.92 -14.11
C ILE A 516 9.44 15.95 -13.03
N HIS A 517 9.84 14.69 -13.11
CA HIS A 517 9.51 13.70 -12.08
C HIS A 517 10.08 14.11 -10.72
N ARG A 518 11.33 14.62 -10.65
CA ARG A 518 11.90 15.15 -9.39
C ARG A 518 11.10 16.35 -8.86
N GLN A 519 10.62 17.25 -9.72
CA GLN A 519 9.81 18.40 -9.31
C GLN A 519 8.46 17.94 -8.71
N TYR A 520 7.78 16.97 -9.32
CA TYR A 520 6.55 16.38 -8.80
C TYR A 520 6.80 15.68 -7.45
N ARG A 521 7.87 14.89 -7.33
CA ARG A 521 8.26 14.25 -6.06
C ARG A 521 8.66 15.26 -4.99
N SER A 522 9.29 16.37 -5.36
CA SER A 522 9.58 17.46 -4.43
C SER A 522 8.31 18.07 -3.86
N PHE A 523 7.28 18.23 -4.71
CA PHE A 523 5.98 18.72 -4.27
C PHE A 523 5.25 17.70 -3.37
N GLU A 524 5.28 16.42 -3.71
CA GLU A 524 4.77 15.35 -2.83
C GLU A 524 5.42 15.42 -1.44
N ALA A 525 6.73 15.55 -1.39
CA ALA A 525 7.47 15.70 -0.14
C ALA A 525 7.12 17.01 0.61
N GLU A 526 6.79 18.09 -0.10
CA GLU A 526 6.32 19.35 0.50
C GLU A 526 4.94 19.15 1.18
N ILE A 527 4.00 18.49 0.52
CA ILE A 527 2.69 18.16 1.09
C ILE A 527 2.84 17.28 2.33
N GLN A 528 3.69 16.26 2.28
CA GLN A 528 3.97 15.39 3.43
C GLN A 528 4.54 16.18 4.61
N ARG A 529 5.48 17.10 4.36
CA ARG A 529 6.03 17.97 5.41
C ARG A 529 4.98 18.92 5.99
N ARG A 530 4.12 19.51 5.15
CA ARG A 530 3.00 20.35 5.60
C ARG A 530 2.08 19.60 6.55
N ASN A 531 1.73 18.36 6.21
CA ASN A 531 0.86 17.54 7.03
C ASN A 531 1.53 17.18 8.36
N ALA A 532 2.80 16.81 8.34
CA ALA A 532 3.58 16.58 9.55
C ALA A 532 3.64 17.82 10.45
N ALA A 533 3.82 19.03 9.86
CA ALA A 533 3.83 20.28 10.61
C ALA A 533 2.47 20.63 11.23
N ARG A 534 1.35 20.34 10.54
CA ARG A 534 0.00 20.54 11.09
C ARG A 534 -0.32 19.65 12.28
N GLN A 535 0.32 18.49 12.35
CA GLN A 535 0.19 17.54 13.46
C GLN A 535 1.12 17.86 14.64
N SER A 536 2.08 18.77 14.46
CA SER A 536 3.02 19.19 15.50
C SER A 536 2.56 20.51 16.11
N PRO A 537 2.51 20.64 17.45
CA PRO A 537 2.15 21.91 18.09
C PRO A 537 3.23 22.98 17.83
N ASP A 538 2.79 24.22 17.61
CA ASP A 538 3.65 25.39 17.50
C ASP A 538 4.54 25.54 18.75
N VAL A 539 5.85 25.53 18.55
CA VAL A 539 6.84 25.71 19.62
C VAL A 539 7.32 27.15 19.59
N ARG A 540 6.91 27.95 20.58
CA ARG A 540 7.55 29.24 20.91
C ARG A 540 8.64 28.96 21.95
N LEU A 541 9.88 29.26 21.59
CA LEU A 541 11.01 29.25 22.51
C LEU A 541 10.85 30.41 23.48
N ASP A 542 10.61 30.10 24.75
CA ASP A 542 10.60 31.09 25.85
C ASP A 542 12.00 31.07 26.49
N THR A 543 12.75 32.18 26.32
CA THR A 543 14.14 32.29 26.77
C THR A 543 14.19 32.37 28.30
N GLY A 544 14.67 31.35 28.96
CA GLY A 544 14.93 31.36 30.41
C GLY A 544 14.64 30.08 31.18
N ARG A 545 14.26 28.99 30.50
CA ARG A 545 14.08 27.65 31.13
C ARG A 545 14.78 26.57 30.31
N PRO A 546 15.26 25.49 30.95
CA PRO A 546 15.80 24.35 30.21
C PRO A 546 14.76 23.84 29.21
N VAL A 547 15.15 23.79 27.94
CA VAL A 547 14.28 23.32 26.86
C VAL A 547 14.75 21.93 26.51
N ARG A 548 13.88 20.94 26.71
CA ARG A 548 14.03 19.60 26.17
C ARG A 548 13.58 19.63 24.73
N ILE A 549 14.44 19.23 23.82
CA ILE A 549 14.11 19.12 22.41
C ILE A 549 14.02 17.65 22.08
N PRO A 550 12.86 16.99 22.25
CA PRO A 550 12.67 15.66 21.71
C PRO A 550 12.56 15.80 20.18
N VAL A 551 13.49 15.21 19.47
CA VAL A 551 13.41 15.13 18.02
C VAL A 551 12.74 13.80 17.70
N GLU A 552 11.48 13.86 17.31
CA GLU A 552 10.75 12.67 16.93
C GLU A 552 11.47 11.95 15.78
N GLU A 553 11.70 10.62 15.97
CA GLU A 553 12.25 9.75 14.95
C GLU A 553 13.67 10.11 14.49
N LEU A 554 14.48 10.64 15.39
CA LEU A 554 15.89 10.92 15.15
C LEU A 554 16.76 9.76 15.65
N ASP A 555 17.59 9.19 14.77
CA ASP A 555 18.66 8.29 15.15
C ASP A 555 19.98 9.07 15.23
N ILE A 556 20.61 9.03 16.39
CA ILE A 556 21.86 9.70 16.67
C ILE A 556 22.96 8.66 16.89
N VAL A 557 24.01 8.73 16.08
CA VAL A 557 25.23 7.92 16.24
C VAL A 557 26.39 8.85 16.60
N GLN A 558 26.95 8.64 17.77
CA GLN A 558 28.08 9.39 18.28
C GLN A 558 29.38 8.59 18.12
N THR A 559 30.44 9.24 17.64
CA THR A 559 31.83 8.80 17.70
C THR A 559 32.66 9.86 18.43
N GLU A 560 33.95 9.61 18.69
CA GLU A 560 34.79 10.54 19.43
C GLU A 560 34.84 11.97 18.84
N ASP A 561 34.69 12.09 17.52
CA ASP A 561 34.85 13.34 16.77
C ASP A 561 33.67 13.68 15.85
N LYS A 562 32.60 12.85 15.83
CA LYS A 562 31.48 13.01 14.90
C LYS A 562 30.17 12.65 15.52
N LEU A 563 29.16 13.41 15.12
CA LEU A 563 27.76 13.16 15.39
C LEU A 563 27.01 12.94 14.07
N ILE A 564 26.38 11.80 13.93
CA ILE A 564 25.60 11.46 12.75
C ILE A 564 24.15 11.44 13.15
N CYS A 565 23.37 12.42 12.67
CA CYS A 565 21.95 12.53 12.91
C CYS A 565 21.17 12.07 11.66
N THR A 566 20.26 11.12 11.81
CA THR A 566 19.38 10.65 10.75
C THR A 566 17.94 10.84 11.15
N GLN A 567 17.24 11.73 10.48
CA GLN A 567 15.81 11.94 10.67
C GLN A 567 15.03 10.96 9.77
N LEU A 568 14.24 10.06 10.36
CA LEU A 568 13.66 8.94 9.64
C LEU A 568 12.52 9.36 8.70
N ARG A 569 11.69 10.31 9.12
CA ARG A 569 10.54 10.78 8.32
C ARG A 569 10.97 11.47 7.03
N THR A 570 11.99 12.33 7.10
CA THR A 570 12.53 13.04 5.92
C THR A 570 13.60 12.24 5.19
N ARG A 571 14.10 11.16 5.83
CA ARG A 571 15.24 10.35 5.35
C ARG A 571 16.52 11.15 5.17
N GLN A 572 16.62 12.31 5.81
CA GLN A 572 17.79 13.17 5.74
C GLN A 572 18.82 12.74 6.79
N ARG A 573 20.08 12.80 6.39
CA ARG A 573 21.21 12.49 7.24
C ARG A 573 22.21 13.65 7.23
N VAL A 574 22.63 14.06 8.41
CA VAL A 574 23.68 15.08 8.59
C VAL A 574 24.79 14.51 9.45
N THR A 575 26.01 14.80 9.06
CA THR A 575 27.20 14.53 9.86
C THR A 575 27.75 15.87 10.36
N VAL A 576 27.83 16.02 11.66
CA VAL A 576 28.51 17.13 12.34
C VAL A 576 29.86 16.60 12.80
N SER A 577 30.94 17.31 12.55
CA SER A 577 32.30 16.87 12.91
C SER A 577 33.11 18.02 13.54
N GLY A 578 34.20 17.66 14.22
CA GLY A 578 35.12 18.60 14.83
C GLY A 578 34.51 19.38 15.99
N GLN A 579 34.85 20.66 16.10
CA GLN A 579 34.48 21.51 17.23
C GLN A 579 32.95 21.60 17.44
N ALA A 580 32.19 21.63 16.35
CA ALA A 580 30.72 21.63 16.42
C ALA A 580 30.14 20.33 17.01
N ALA A 581 30.74 19.18 16.75
CA ALA A 581 30.32 17.91 17.36
C ALA A 581 30.65 17.91 18.86
N GLN A 582 31.81 18.40 19.25
CA GLN A 582 32.24 18.48 20.66
C GLN A 582 31.34 19.39 21.49
N LEU A 583 30.79 20.46 20.89
CA LEU A 583 29.83 21.33 21.54
C LEU A 583 28.44 20.69 21.72
N LEU A 584 28.02 19.83 20.80
CA LEU A 584 26.70 19.19 20.79
C LEU A 584 26.63 17.92 21.66
N ILE A 585 27.72 17.16 21.74
CA ILE A 585 27.80 15.89 22.44
C ILE A 585 27.36 15.97 23.92
N PRO A 586 27.80 16.99 24.70
CA PRO A 586 27.39 17.12 26.10
C PRO A 586 25.88 17.32 26.31
N HIS A 587 25.16 17.77 25.28
CA HIS A 587 23.75 18.08 25.34
C HIS A 587 22.84 16.94 24.84
N ILE A 588 23.42 15.76 24.55
CA ILE A 588 22.67 14.60 24.06
C ILE A 588 22.38 13.67 25.22
N SER A 589 21.08 13.38 25.43
CA SER A 589 20.62 12.38 26.37
C SER A 589 19.72 11.38 25.62
N GLY A 590 20.28 10.22 25.26
CA GLY A 590 19.57 9.25 24.43
C GLY A 590 19.36 9.77 23.01
N ASP A 591 18.10 9.95 22.59
CA ASP A 591 17.70 10.50 21.29
C ASP A 591 17.22 11.97 21.40
N GLU A 592 17.50 12.63 22.53
CA GLU A 592 17.03 13.98 22.84
C GLU A 592 18.22 14.95 22.98
N PHE A 593 18.02 16.20 22.57
CA PHE A 593 18.93 17.30 22.89
C PHE A 593 18.42 18.04 24.14
N MET A 594 19.29 18.24 25.12
CA MET A 594 19.02 18.98 26.34
C MET A 594 19.80 20.30 26.32
N LEU A 595 19.11 21.43 26.24
CA LEU A 595 19.70 22.76 26.34
C LEU A 595 19.42 23.30 27.74
N VAL A 596 20.48 23.62 28.52
CA VAL A 596 20.35 23.79 29.96
C VAL A 596 20.61 25.23 30.45
N THR A 597 21.24 26.14 29.66
CA THR A 597 21.64 27.45 30.17
C THR A 597 21.47 28.63 29.18
N GLN A 598 21.42 29.87 29.74
CA GLN A 598 21.35 31.11 28.98
C GLN A 598 22.64 31.44 28.20
N GLU A 599 23.78 30.87 28.58
CA GLU A 599 25.07 31.03 27.91
C GLU A 599 25.15 30.22 26.61
N ASP A 600 24.24 29.26 26.42
CA ASP A 600 24.13 28.41 25.23
C ASP A 600 23.32 29.05 24.08
N SER A 601 22.98 30.34 24.16
CA SER A 601 22.07 30.99 23.18
C SER A 601 22.66 31.04 21.76
N GLU A 602 23.97 31.19 21.61
CA GLU A 602 24.66 31.11 20.31
C GLU A 602 24.73 29.70 19.80
N VAL A 603 25.07 28.75 20.68
CA VAL A 603 25.08 27.30 20.37
C VAL A 603 23.66 26.81 20.07
N ALA A 604 22.66 27.27 20.84
CA ALA A 604 21.26 26.96 20.59
C ALA A 604 20.76 27.52 19.25
N SER A 605 21.20 28.72 18.88
CA SER A 605 20.91 29.35 17.58
C SER A 605 21.57 28.58 16.44
N ASP A 606 22.80 28.14 16.61
CA ASP A 606 23.52 27.32 15.62
C ASP A 606 22.95 25.90 15.51
N ILE A 607 22.58 25.29 16.63
CA ILE A 607 21.85 24.02 16.67
C ILE A 607 20.50 24.17 16.00
N ALA A 608 19.71 25.18 16.38
CA ALA A 608 18.41 25.43 15.78
C ALA A 608 18.53 25.76 14.28
N CYS A 609 19.57 26.50 13.86
CA CYS A 609 19.83 26.80 12.47
C CYS A 609 20.27 25.54 11.69
N ASN A 610 21.12 24.70 12.26
CA ASN A 610 21.60 23.48 11.60
C ASN A 610 20.56 22.36 11.67
N LEU A 611 19.82 22.22 12.75
CA LEU A 611 18.64 21.34 12.85
C LEU A 611 17.49 21.87 12.00
N GLY A 612 17.31 23.19 11.88
CA GLY A 612 16.37 23.82 10.95
C GLY A 612 16.73 23.55 9.49
N LYS A 613 18.02 23.52 9.13
CA LYS A 613 18.49 23.06 7.81
C LYS A 613 18.17 21.59 7.57
N LEU A 614 18.17 20.75 8.61
CA LEU A 614 17.70 19.36 8.58
C LEU A 614 16.18 19.25 8.53
N ARG A 615 15.44 20.36 8.70
CA ARG A 615 13.98 20.36 8.83
C ARG A 615 13.49 19.36 9.89
N ILE A 616 14.24 19.24 10.97
CA ILE A 616 13.89 18.43 12.12
C ILE A 616 12.79 19.15 12.88
N LEU A 617 11.63 18.50 13.04
CA LEU A 617 10.54 19.02 13.86
C LEU A 617 10.93 18.93 15.33
N VAL A 618 11.01 20.07 15.97
CA VAL A 618 11.38 20.21 17.38
C VAL A 618 10.11 20.34 18.21
N ARG A 619 9.87 19.41 19.14
CA ARG A 619 8.82 19.53 20.17
C ARG A 619 9.44 20.07 21.46
N ALA A 620 9.01 21.22 21.95
CA ALA A 620 9.36 21.66 23.28
C ALA A 620 8.40 21.05 24.33
N VAL A 621 8.93 20.33 25.28
CA VAL A 621 8.15 19.82 26.41
C VAL A 621 8.43 20.74 27.62
N ARG A 622 7.41 21.40 28.15
CA ARG A 622 7.50 22.13 29.43
C ARG A 622 7.52 21.11 30.57
N ASP A 623 8.58 21.10 31.35
CA ASP A 623 8.61 20.35 32.61
C ASP A 623 7.58 20.91 33.60
N GLY A 624 6.65 20.08 34.01
CA GLY A 624 5.80 20.28 35.18
C GLY A 624 4.37 20.72 34.90
N LYS A 625 3.49 19.75 34.97
CA LYS A 625 2.02 19.72 34.99
C LYS A 625 1.36 19.44 33.66
N GLU A 626 1.09 18.17 33.44
CA GLU A 626 -0.01 17.71 32.60
C GLU A 626 -1.32 18.37 33.07
N GLN A 627 -1.75 19.39 32.37
CA GLN A 627 -3.17 19.72 32.35
C GLN A 627 -3.78 18.95 31.18
N ARG A 628 -4.38 17.82 31.50
CA ARG A 628 -5.31 17.13 30.62
C ARG A 628 -6.52 18.05 30.39
N GLY A 629 -6.43 18.90 29.37
CA GLY A 629 -7.57 19.63 28.84
C GLY A 629 -8.44 18.66 28.05
N LYS A 630 -9.55 18.20 28.63
CA LYS A 630 -10.63 17.58 27.86
C LYS A 630 -11.03 18.53 26.74
N PRO A 631 -11.20 18.07 25.48
CA PRO A 631 -11.77 18.91 24.44
C PRO A 631 -13.21 19.26 24.86
N LYS A 632 -13.48 20.55 25.01
CA LYS A 632 -14.85 21.05 25.13
C LYS A 632 -15.55 20.85 23.79
N LEU A 633 -16.52 19.99 23.74
CA LEU A 633 -17.53 19.97 22.70
C LEU A 633 -18.21 21.36 22.65
N PRO A 634 -18.45 21.93 21.49
CA PRO A 634 -19.22 23.16 21.37
C PRO A 634 -20.66 22.86 21.80
N THR A 635 -21.11 23.55 22.85
CA THR A 635 -22.52 23.59 23.25
C THR A 635 -23.30 24.31 22.15
N GLY A 636 -24.23 23.61 21.52
CA GLY A 636 -25.20 24.19 20.61
C GLY A 636 -26.10 25.23 21.32
N PRO A 637 -26.70 26.18 20.60
CA PRO A 637 -27.50 27.24 21.17
C PRO A 637 -28.76 26.66 21.76
N THR A 638 -29.01 26.99 23.04
CA THR A 638 -30.29 26.79 23.70
C THR A 638 -31.31 27.70 23.08
N HIS A 639 -32.32 27.18 22.43
CA HIS A 639 -33.54 27.90 22.12
C HIS A 639 -34.33 28.05 23.41
N SER A 640 -34.45 29.30 23.84
CA SER A 640 -35.51 29.75 24.76
C SER A 640 -36.52 30.59 23.98
N GLY A 641 -37.79 30.25 24.07
CA GLY A 641 -38.91 31.00 23.53
C GLY A 641 -39.85 30.13 22.74
#